data_c389efd42be96c800d8906930bf06586
#
_entry.id   c389efd42be96c800d8906930bf06586
#
_cell.length_a   1.000
_cell.length_b   1.000
_cell.length_c   1.000
_cell.angle_alpha   90.00
_cell.angle_beta   90.00
_cell.angle_gamma   90.00
#
_symmetry.space_group_name_H-M   'P 1'
#
loop_
_entity.id
_entity.type
_entity.pdbx_description
1 polymer ?
#
loop_
_entity_poly.entity_id
_entity_poly.type
_entity_poly.pdbx_seq_one_letter_code
_entity_poly.pdbx_strand_id
1 'polypeptide(L)'
;MRRLLIVGSLLPCLTAGAIAVAQQRVLTVDDYFQIQRLSEPQMSPDGQWIAYTVSISSLEEDETESRIWMVPTAGGEPIPMTAEDRSASRPRWSPDGKYLAFLAEDEEEATQVWTLFRQGGEAVQRTDVVQGVSSFEWSPDGKKMVLVIQDPTPEQVEQQQNGGEETAEDEKPPRPWVIDRLEFKLDYVGYLDRRRTHLYVLDVEGGERKQITSGDYDDSAPAWSPDGARIAFVSNRTEEPDSNYNTDIWVVAADNRDQGKTLTRITSNPGEDGAPAWSPDGSLLAHTAQTDVEAMVYATPHLAVAPATGGPTTVLTKGLDRHVANPRFSPDGHSIFFLLEDTGELSLARISPEGGALTRVIGGPRVVDAFSIDPNGAVAALVGEPLLPEEVFLLEGEDLRQMTKHNKEFFSQIQLGGVEKIRFPSRDGTEIEAFVIKPPGFEESSRYPTLLSLHGGPVEQFDFRFTFEEQLMAANGYVVVMPNPRGSSGYGQAFSLGIWQSWGEKDTEDVLAGIDYVIQRGYADPERLGVFGWSYGGILTNYVITKTDRFKGAVTGASETLYIANYGHDQYQRWWELELGLPWENRELWERISPFNNVEKIVTPTLIMGGEIDWNVPINNSELLYQALRRLGRTTQLVVYPDEYHEISRPIFIKDVYQRHLDWFAKYVKGEKED
;
A
#
# COMPACT_ATOMS: atom_id res chain seq x y z
N MET A 1 60.25 -65.20 35.82
CA MET A 1 59.61 -64.80 34.59
C MET A 1 58.52 -63.79 34.89
N ARG A 2 58.85 -62.51 34.77
CA ARG A 2 57.90 -61.40 35.03
C ARG A 2 57.33 -60.94 33.72
N ARG A 3 56.01 -60.98 33.51
CA ARG A 3 55.30 -60.40 32.37
C ARG A 3 54.98 -58.93 32.65
N LEU A 4 55.47 -58.06 31.80
CA LEU A 4 55.14 -56.62 31.77
C LEU A 4 53.78 -56.48 31.06
N LEU A 5 52.82 -55.84 31.69
CA LEU A 5 51.57 -55.36 31.09
C LEU A 5 51.79 -53.88 30.65
N ILE A 6 51.71 -53.65 29.37
CA ILE A 6 51.65 -52.29 28.82
C ILE A 6 50.20 -51.86 28.75
N VAL A 7 49.80 -50.83 29.54
CA VAL A 7 48.53 -50.19 29.49
C VAL A 7 48.64 -49.05 28.49
N GLY A 8 48.03 -49.22 27.32
CA GLY A 8 47.88 -48.13 26.32
C GLY A 8 46.74 -47.20 26.66
N SER A 9 47.03 -45.93 26.95
CA SER A 9 46.07 -44.88 27.13
C SER A 9 45.60 -44.38 25.78
N LEU A 10 44.33 -44.63 25.41
CA LEU A 10 43.60 -43.96 24.31
C LEU A 10 43.15 -42.62 24.79
N LEU A 11 43.71 -41.51 24.27
CA LEU A 11 43.13 -40.17 24.35
C LEU A 11 41.99 -40.06 23.28
N PRO A 12 40.79 -39.62 23.65
CA PRO A 12 39.80 -39.26 22.63
C PRO A 12 40.15 -37.90 22.00
N CYS A 13 40.44 -37.88 20.68
CA CYS A 13 40.46 -36.65 19.90
C CYS A 13 39.04 -36.08 19.83
N LEU A 14 38.77 -35.06 20.63
CA LEU A 14 37.63 -34.18 20.44
C LEU A 14 37.90 -33.32 19.19
N THR A 15 37.32 -33.68 18.06
CA THR A 15 37.21 -32.79 16.93
C THR A 15 36.14 -31.76 17.23
N ALA A 16 36.56 -30.58 17.68
CA ALA A 16 35.69 -29.41 17.67
C ALA A 16 35.36 -29.08 16.22
N GLY A 17 34.16 -29.48 15.77
CA GLY A 17 33.62 -28.99 14.53
C GLY A 17 33.44 -27.49 14.66
N ALA A 18 34.29 -26.71 13.99
CA ALA A 18 34.05 -25.30 13.81
C ALA A 18 32.78 -25.19 12.95
N ILE A 19 31.69 -24.71 13.56
CA ILE A 19 30.53 -24.23 12.82
C ILE A 19 31.08 -23.04 12.04
N ALA A 20 31.31 -23.21 10.76
CA ALA A 20 31.59 -22.10 9.84
C ALA A 20 30.31 -21.25 9.83
N VAL A 21 30.32 -20.13 10.53
CA VAL A 21 29.33 -19.09 10.34
C VAL A 21 29.50 -18.64 8.89
N ALA A 22 28.53 -18.93 8.04
CA ALA A 22 28.54 -18.46 6.67
C ALA A 22 28.74 -16.94 6.70
N GLN A 23 29.72 -16.43 5.96
CA GLN A 23 29.97 -14.99 5.89
C GLN A 23 28.74 -14.36 5.23
N GLN A 24 28.07 -13.43 5.93
CA GLN A 24 26.95 -12.70 5.35
C GLN A 24 27.42 -11.92 4.11
N ARG A 25 26.61 -11.90 3.10
CA ARG A 25 26.79 -11.09 1.89
C ARG A 25 25.82 -9.89 1.88
N VAL A 26 26.10 -8.91 1.06
CA VAL A 26 25.20 -7.77 0.85
C VAL A 26 24.05 -8.14 -0.10
N LEU A 27 22.98 -7.34 -0.11
CA LEU A 27 21.84 -7.47 -1.02
C LEU A 27 22.26 -7.25 -2.47
N THR A 28 21.61 -7.99 -3.38
CA THR A 28 21.65 -7.85 -4.83
C THR A 28 20.24 -7.67 -5.38
N VAL A 29 20.10 -7.27 -6.64
CA VAL A 29 18.79 -7.11 -7.29
C VAL A 29 17.98 -8.42 -7.27
N ASP A 30 18.63 -9.55 -7.50
CA ASP A 30 17.96 -10.86 -7.53
C ASP A 30 17.37 -11.28 -6.18
N ASP A 31 17.82 -10.68 -5.09
CA ASP A 31 17.31 -10.94 -3.74
C ASP A 31 15.88 -10.46 -3.52
N TYR A 32 15.41 -9.50 -4.30
CA TYR A 32 14.01 -9.06 -4.27
C TYR A 32 13.03 -10.23 -4.48
N PHE A 33 13.41 -11.16 -5.35
CA PHE A 33 12.60 -12.32 -5.74
C PHE A 33 12.70 -13.50 -4.75
N GLN A 34 13.44 -13.33 -3.66
CA GLN A 34 13.52 -14.28 -2.55
C GLN A 34 12.68 -13.83 -1.35
N ILE A 35 12.23 -12.58 -1.34
CA ILE A 35 11.47 -12.01 -0.23
C ILE A 35 10.01 -12.43 -0.34
N GLN A 36 9.53 -13.08 0.71
CA GLN A 36 8.13 -13.43 0.87
C GLN A 36 7.40 -12.29 1.56
N ARG A 37 6.37 -11.74 0.90
CA ARG A 37 5.55 -10.65 1.44
C ARG A 37 4.29 -11.22 2.06
N LEU A 38 4.07 -10.91 3.33
CA LEU A 38 2.90 -11.36 4.06
C LEU A 38 1.84 -10.26 4.09
N SER A 39 0.57 -10.67 4.07
CA SER A 39 -0.55 -9.74 4.18
C SER A 39 -1.77 -10.39 4.84
N GLU A 40 -2.74 -9.57 5.25
CA GLU A 40 -4.10 -9.94 5.67
C GLU A 40 -4.19 -11.03 6.75
N PRO A 41 -3.54 -10.87 7.92
CA PRO A 41 -3.63 -11.85 9.00
C PRO A 41 -5.06 -11.92 9.54
N GLN A 42 -5.63 -13.15 9.64
CA GLN A 42 -6.99 -13.41 10.08
C GLN A 42 -7.01 -14.47 11.19
N MET A 43 -7.38 -14.06 12.39
CA MET A 43 -7.60 -15.00 13.51
C MET A 43 -8.81 -15.88 13.23
N SER A 44 -8.67 -17.19 13.47
CA SER A 44 -9.83 -18.08 13.43
C SER A 44 -10.80 -17.80 14.60
N PRO A 45 -12.12 -18.04 14.44
CA PRO A 45 -13.10 -17.79 15.50
C PRO A 45 -12.87 -18.56 16.80
N ASP A 46 -12.17 -19.70 16.74
CA ASP A 46 -11.79 -20.49 17.92
C ASP A 46 -10.45 -20.03 18.55
N GLY A 47 -9.80 -19.01 17.95
CA GLY A 47 -8.54 -18.47 18.40
C GLY A 47 -7.34 -19.41 18.23
N GLN A 48 -7.48 -20.53 17.51
CA GLN A 48 -6.43 -21.54 17.40
C GLN A 48 -5.49 -21.37 16.22
N TRP A 49 -5.90 -20.58 15.21
CA TRP A 49 -5.17 -20.40 13.98
C TRP A 49 -5.16 -18.94 13.53
N ILE A 50 -4.12 -18.57 12.79
CA ILE A 50 -4.05 -17.32 12.03
C ILE A 50 -3.88 -17.71 10.56
N ALA A 51 -4.82 -17.34 9.69
CA ALA A 51 -4.66 -17.43 8.25
C ALA A 51 -4.07 -16.11 7.72
N TYR A 52 -3.27 -16.15 6.66
CA TYR A 52 -2.65 -14.99 6.04
C TYR A 52 -2.26 -15.32 4.59
N THR A 53 -2.02 -14.29 3.79
CA THR A 53 -1.53 -14.42 2.42
C THR A 53 -0.01 -14.27 2.40
N VAL A 54 0.67 -15.07 1.59
CA VAL A 54 2.10 -14.94 1.27
C VAL A 54 2.23 -14.78 -0.23
N SER A 55 2.90 -13.71 -0.66
CA SER A 55 3.17 -13.42 -2.06
C SER A 55 4.67 -13.47 -2.35
N ILE A 56 5.03 -14.05 -3.49
CA ILE A 56 6.40 -14.12 -4.00
C ILE A 56 6.42 -13.82 -5.49
N SER A 57 7.39 -13.02 -5.94
CA SER A 57 7.55 -12.70 -7.35
C SER A 57 8.50 -13.69 -8.02
N SER A 58 8.08 -14.29 -9.13
CA SER A 58 8.85 -15.26 -9.92
C SER A 58 9.41 -14.60 -11.17
N LEU A 59 10.74 -14.68 -11.36
CA LEU A 59 11.37 -14.23 -12.62
C LEU A 59 11.18 -15.25 -13.75
N GLU A 60 10.95 -16.52 -13.43
CA GLU A 60 10.77 -17.57 -14.42
C GLU A 60 9.41 -17.49 -15.07
N GLU A 61 8.37 -17.27 -14.26
CA GLU A 61 6.99 -17.14 -14.71
C GLU A 61 6.63 -15.68 -15.08
N ASP A 62 7.45 -14.71 -14.69
CA ASP A 62 7.24 -13.27 -14.83
C ASP A 62 5.94 -12.78 -14.17
N GLU A 63 5.58 -13.39 -13.04
CA GLU A 63 4.36 -13.13 -12.28
C GLU A 63 4.61 -13.10 -10.77
N THR A 64 3.69 -12.50 -10.04
CA THR A 64 3.65 -12.56 -8.57
C THR A 64 2.55 -13.50 -8.13
N GLU A 65 2.94 -14.61 -7.53
CA GLU A 65 2.04 -15.62 -7.01
C GLU A 65 1.70 -15.35 -5.55
N SER A 66 0.45 -15.60 -5.17
CA SER A 66 -0.03 -15.45 -3.81
C SER A 66 -0.66 -16.74 -3.31
N ARG A 67 -0.34 -17.15 -2.09
CA ARG A 67 -0.89 -18.36 -1.44
C ARG A 67 -1.41 -18.04 -0.06
N ILE A 68 -2.44 -18.75 0.35
CA ILE A 68 -2.94 -18.67 1.71
C ILE A 68 -2.24 -19.71 2.55
N TRP A 69 -1.76 -19.27 3.69
CA TRP A 69 -1.13 -20.06 4.74
C TRP A 69 -1.91 -19.92 6.04
N MET A 70 -1.71 -20.85 6.94
CA MET A 70 -2.15 -20.73 8.32
C MET A 70 -1.08 -21.19 9.30
N VAL A 71 -1.04 -20.56 10.48
CA VAL A 71 -0.13 -20.91 11.57
C VAL A 71 -0.92 -21.13 12.86
N PRO A 72 -0.61 -22.18 13.66
CA PRO A 72 -1.30 -22.40 14.95
C PRO A 72 -0.90 -21.35 15.97
N THR A 73 -1.87 -20.76 16.69
CA THR A 73 -1.60 -19.75 17.74
C THR A 73 -0.82 -20.33 18.92
N ALA A 74 -0.87 -21.63 19.15
CA ALA A 74 -0.05 -22.32 20.13
C ALA A 74 1.45 -22.41 19.75
N GLY A 75 1.80 -22.01 18.52
CA GLY A 75 3.11 -22.18 17.91
C GLY A 75 3.22 -23.47 17.11
N GLY A 76 4.08 -23.50 16.15
CA GLY A 76 4.29 -24.59 15.19
C GLY A 76 4.72 -24.06 13.84
N GLU A 77 4.93 -24.96 12.87
CA GLU A 77 5.27 -24.59 11.50
C GLU A 77 4.02 -24.12 10.74
N PRO A 78 4.13 -23.07 9.91
CA PRO A 78 3.07 -22.64 9.02
C PRO A 78 2.70 -23.75 8.01
N ILE A 79 1.42 -23.80 7.64
CA ILE A 79 0.85 -24.78 6.71
C ILE A 79 0.29 -24.05 5.48
N PRO A 80 0.73 -24.36 4.24
CA PRO A 80 0.11 -23.84 3.05
C PRO A 80 -1.30 -24.46 2.87
N MET A 81 -2.28 -23.61 2.61
CA MET A 81 -3.68 -24.01 2.49
C MET A 81 -4.13 -24.13 1.03
N THR A 82 -3.60 -23.30 0.15
CA THR A 82 -3.92 -23.31 -1.28
C THR A 82 -2.75 -23.90 -2.09
N ALA A 83 -3.06 -24.40 -3.27
CA ALA A 83 -2.11 -25.01 -4.20
C ALA A 83 -1.14 -23.93 -4.79
N GLU A 84 -0.04 -24.38 -5.41
CA GLU A 84 0.96 -23.49 -6.01
C GLU A 84 0.54 -22.96 -7.38
N ASP A 85 -0.33 -23.67 -8.06
CA ASP A 85 -0.74 -23.40 -9.44
C ASP A 85 -1.90 -22.40 -9.57
N ARG A 86 -2.31 -21.79 -8.47
CA ARG A 86 -3.41 -20.80 -8.47
C ARG A 86 -3.19 -19.74 -7.39
N SER A 87 -3.05 -18.50 -7.80
CA SER A 87 -2.98 -17.37 -6.88
C SER A 87 -4.27 -17.25 -6.07
N ALA A 88 -4.11 -17.07 -4.75
CA ALA A 88 -5.21 -16.94 -3.80
C ALA A 88 -4.92 -15.85 -2.76
N SER A 89 -5.94 -15.04 -2.46
CA SER A 89 -5.83 -13.88 -1.55
C SER A 89 -7.10 -13.69 -0.73
N ARG A 90 -7.08 -12.72 0.19
CA ARG A 90 -8.22 -12.34 1.03
C ARG A 90 -8.83 -13.49 1.84
N PRO A 91 -8.04 -14.18 2.72
CA PRO A 91 -8.57 -15.23 3.56
C PRO A 91 -9.62 -14.69 4.55
N ARG A 92 -10.78 -15.36 4.65
CA ARG A 92 -11.84 -15.04 5.59
C ARG A 92 -12.40 -16.33 6.19
N TRP A 93 -12.31 -16.46 7.51
CA TRP A 93 -12.90 -17.61 8.22
C TRP A 93 -14.41 -17.58 8.21
N SER A 94 -15.05 -18.73 7.98
CA SER A 94 -16.48 -18.88 8.32
C SER A 94 -16.66 -18.68 9.84
N PRO A 95 -17.80 -18.14 10.31
CA PRO A 95 -18.02 -17.88 11.74
C PRO A 95 -17.93 -19.12 12.65
N ASP A 96 -18.18 -20.32 12.10
CA ASP A 96 -18.00 -21.59 12.82
C ASP A 96 -16.55 -22.12 12.75
N GLY A 97 -15.64 -21.42 12.06
CA GLY A 97 -14.22 -21.75 11.91
C GLY A 97 -13.93 -23.02 11.09
N LYS A 98 -14.92 -23.57 10.39
CA LYS A 98 -14.73 -24.80 9.61
C LYS A 98 -14.17 -24.56 8.22
N TYR A 99 -14.52 -23.44 7.61
CA TYR A 99 -14.11 -23.08 6.26
C TYR A 99 -13.28 -21.82 6.25
N LEU A 100 -12.34 -21.78 5.31
CA LEU A 100 -11.62 -20.60 4.91
C LEU A 100 -12.10 -20.21 3.52
N ALA A 101 -12.73 -19.04 3.38
CA ALA A 101 -13.08 -18.50 2.08
C ALA A 101 -11.95 -17.56 1.60
N PHE A 102 -11.79 -17.42 0.29
CA PHE A 102 -10.75 -16.62 -0.33
C PHE A 102 -11.13 -16.25 -1.76
N LEU A 103 -10.41 -15.31 -2.35
CA LEU A 103 -10.47 -14.93 -3.75
C LEU A 103 -9.39 -15.68 -4.54
N ALA A 104 -9.77 -16.25 -5.67
CA ALA A 104 -8.88 -16.82 -6.67
C ALA A 104 -9.58 -16.81 -8.04
N GLU A 105 -8.81 -16.79 -9.11
CA GLU A 105 -9.33 -16.85 -10.47
C GLU A 105 -9.89 -18.24 -10.80
N ASP A 106 -10.89 -18.27 -11.65
CA ASP A 106 -11.42 -19.50 -12.26
C ASP A 106 -10.71 -19.81 -13.60
N GLU A 107 -11.24 -20.76 -14.37
CA GLU A 107 -10.67 -21.16 -15.67
C GLU A 107 -10.83 -20.05 -16.75
N GLU A 108 -11.70 -19.08 -16.53
CA GLU A 108 -11.96 -17.95 -17.43
C GLU A 108 -11.25 -16.65 -16.96
N GLU A 109 -10.29 -16.77 -16.02
CA GLU A 109 -9.52 -15.67 -15.43
C GLU A 109 -10.38 -14.64 -14.66
N ALA A 110 -11.61 -15.01 -14.28
CA ALA A 110 -12.48 -14.17 -13.47
C ALA A 110 -12.27 -14.48 -11.97
N THR A 111 -12.05 -13.45 -11.18
CA THR A 111 -11.88 -13.58 -9.72
C THR A 111 -13.17 -14.05 -9.06
N GLN A 112 -13.14 -15.19 -8.39
CA GLN A 112 -14.28 -15.83 -7.74
C GLN A 112 -14.04 -16.03 -6.24
N VAL A 113 -15.13 -16.25 -5.49
CA VAL A 113 -15.06 -16.68 -4.10
C VAL A 113 -14.96 -18.20 -4.05
N TRP A 114 -13.93 -18.70 -3.38
CA TRP A 114 -13.70 -20.11 -3.12
C TRP A 114 -13.79 -20.40 -1.62
N THR A 115 -14.11 -21.63 -1.25
CA THR A 115 -14.07 -22.10 0.14
C THR A 115 -13.29 -23.38 0.26
N LEU A 116 -12.46 -23.47 1.28
CA LEU A 116 -11.66 -24.63 1.61
C LEU A 116 -12.00 -25.10 3.03
N PHE A 117 -12.21 -26.42 3.22
CA PHE A 117 -12.40 -26.95 4.55
C PHE A 117 -11.09 -26.92 5.33
N ARG A 118 -11.10 -26.39 6.58
CA ARG A 118 -9.89 -26.18 7.40
C ARG A 118 -9.02 -27.44 7.58
N GLN A 119 -9.61 -28.61 7.59
CA GLN A 119 -8.89 -29.87 7.77
C GLN A 119 -8.33 -30.46 6.46
N GLY A 120 -8.45 -29.77 5.36
CA GLY A 120 -7.98 -30.17 4.03
C GLY A 120 -9.11 -30.64 3.12
N GLY A 121 -8.74 -31.00 1.91
CA GLY A 121 -9.63 -31.33 0.81
C GLY A 121 -9.43 -30.38 -0.36
N GLU A 122 -10.32 -30.46 -1.35
CA GLU A 122 -10.31 -29.55 -2.50
C GLU A 122 -11.11 -28.28 -2.17
N ALA A 123 -10.64 -27.15 -2.71
CA ALA A 123 -11.38 -25.89 -2.65
C ALA A 123 -12.63 -25.98 -3.55
N VAL A 124 -13.72 -25.38 -3.09
CA VAL A 124 -15.00 -25.35 -3.81
C VAL A 124 -15.31 -23.92 -4.21
N GLN A 125 -15.47 -23.68 -5.51
CA GLN A 125 -15.95 -22.41 -6.05
C GLN A 125 -17.37 -22.13 -5.60
N ARG A 126 -17.64 -20.92 -5.09
CA ARG A 126 -18.96 -20.51 -4.57
C ARG A 126 -19.67 -19.50 -5.44
N THR A 127 -18.92 -18.81 -6.28
CA THR A 127 -19.47 -17.83 -7.22
C THR A 127 -19.09 -18.20 -8.65
N ASP A 128 -19.96 -17.81 -9.56
CA ASP A 128 -19.79 -17.91 -11.00
C ASP A 128 -20.29 -16.58 -11.58
N VAL A 129 -19.41 -15.59 -11.55
CA VAL A 129 -19.68 -14.20 -11.93
C VAL A 129 -18.75 -13.82 -13.05
N VAL A 130 -19.27 -13.65 -14.25
CA VAL A 130 -18.49 -13.36 -15.47
C VAL A 130 -17.56 -12.15 -15.29
N GLN A 131 -18.02 -11.10 -14.59
CA GLN A 131 -17.21 -9.90 -14.31
C GLN A 131 -16.34 -10.02 -13.05
N GLY A 132 -16.35 -11.17 -12.38
CA GLY A 132 -15.62 -11.41 -11.15
C GLY A 132 -16.24 -10.78 -9.89
N VAL A 133 -15.66 -11.10 -8.75
CA VAL A 133 -16.02 -10.58 -7.42
C VAL A 133 -14.82 -9.81 -6.87
N SER A 134 -14.98 -8.53 -6.58
CA SER A 134 -13.88 -7.69 -6.08
C SER A 134 -13.66 -7.81 -4.57
N SER A 135 -14.72 -8.15 -3.79
CA SER A 135 -14.65 -8.27 -2.34
C SER A 135 -15.82 -9.11 -1.81
N PHE A 136 -15.64 -9.74 -0.64
CA PHE A 136 -16.70 -10.48 0.03
C PHE A 136 -16.51 -10.47 1.55
N GLU A 137 -17.63 -10.68 2.29
CA GLU A 137 -17.61 -10.90 3.74
C GLU A 137 -18.69 -11.90 4.16
N TRP A 138 -18.38 -12.78 5.13
CA TRP A 138 -19.34 -13.73 5.68
C TRP A 138 -20.42 -13.07 6.54
N SER A 139 -21.67 -13.54 6.43
CA SER A 139 -22.70 -13.21 7.42
C SER A 139 -22.36 -13.84 8.79
N PRO A 140 -22.79 -13.26 9.92
CA PRO A 140 -22.46 -13.77 11.25
C PRO A 140 -22.93 -15.19 11.53
N ASP A 141 -23.96 -15.67 10.83
CA ASP A 141 -24.48 -17.06 10.95
C ASP A 141 -23.78 -18.04 9.98
N GLY A 142 -22.89 -17.56 9.12
CA GLY A 142 -22.12 -18.35 8.15
C GLY A 142 -22.95 -18.92 6.98
N LYS A 143 -24.20 -18.49 6.82
CA LYS A 143 -25.07 -19.01 5.75
C LYS A 143 -25.03 -18.19 4.48
N LYS A 144 -24.58 -16.93 4.58
CA LYS A 144 -24.56 -16.00 3.47
C LYS A 144 -23.20 -15.32 3.36
N MET A 145 -22.95 -14.73 2.21
CA MET A 145 -21.87 -13.78 1.98
C MET A 145 -22.43 -12.51 1.34
N VAL A 146 -21.92 -11.35 1.71
CA VAL A 146 -22.06 -10.15 0.90
C VAL A 146 -20.90 -10.09 -0.09
N LEU A 147 -21.20 -9.75 -1.34
CA LEU A 147 -20.26 -9.66 -2.45
C LEU A 147 -20.29 -8.23 -2.98
N VAL A 148 -19.15 -7.71 -3.43
CA VAL A 148 -19.04 -6.49 -4.21
C VAL A 148 -18.75 -6.89 -5.66
N ILE A 149 -19.65 -6.50 -6.57
CA ILE A 149 -19.61 -6.91 -7.97
C ILE A 149 -19.89 -5.68 -8.84
N GLN A 150 -19.08 -5.47 -9.88
CA GLN A 150 -19.32 -4.44 -10.88
C GLN A 150 -20.46 -4.81 -11.81
N ASP A 151 -21.18 -3.84 -12.34
CA ASP A 151 -22.17 -4.06 -13.38
C ASP A 151 -21.54 -4.75 -14.60
N PRO A 152 -22.24 -5.70 -15.24
CA PRO A 152 -21.72 -6.37 -16.43
C PRO A 152 -21.61 -5.43 -17.62
N THR A 153 -20.68 -5.71 -18.54
CA THR A 153 -20.65 -5.05 -19.84
C THR A 153 -21.86 -5.44 -20.67
N PRO A 154 -22.24 -4.65 -21.71
CA PRO A 154 -23.29 -5.01 -22.63
C PRO A 154 -23.04 -6.38 -23.30
N GLU A 155 -21.80 -6.72 -23.59
CA GLU A 155 -21.38 -8.01 -24.16
C GLU A 155 -21.61 -9.15 -23.17
N GLN A 156 -21.24 -8.99 -21.90
CA GLN A 156 -21.49 -9.96 -20.84
C GLN A 156 -22.99 -10.18 -20.61
N VAL A 157 -23.80 -9.13 -20.73
CA VAL A 157 -25.28 -9.25 -20.65
C VAL A 157 -25.82 -10.08 -21.82
N GLU A 158 -25.34 -9.82 -23.05
CA GLU A 158 -25.72 -10.61 -24.24
C GLU A 158 -25.31 -12.08 -24.11
N GLN A 159 -24.10 -12.36 -23.63
CA GLN A 159 -23.59 -13.71 -23.39
C GLN A 159 -24.44 -14.47 -22.35
N GLN A 160 -24.77 -13.84 -21.23
CA GLN A 160 -25.66 -14.44 -20.21
C GLN A 160 -27.06 -14.75 -20.78
N GLN A 161 -27.62 -13.90 -21.63
CA GLN A 161 -28.93 -14.10 -22.24
C GLN A 161 -28.92 -15.22 -23.28
N ASN A 162 -27.79 -15.46 -23.95
CA ASN A 162 -27.62 -16.51 -24.96
C ASN A 162 -27.22 -17.86 -24.39
N GLY A 163 -27.23 -18.04 -23.06
CA GLY A 163 -26.94 -19.30 -22.38
C GLY A 163 -25.46 -19.68 -22.35
N GLY A 164 -24.56 -18.70 -22.44
CA GLY A 164 -23.11 -18.92 -22.37
C GLY A 164 -22.49 -19.55 -23.62
N GLU A 165 -23.26 -19.73 -24.71
CA GLU A 165 -22.67 -20.13 -25.98
C GLU A 165 -21.81 -18.97 -26.50
N GLU A 166 -20.50 -19.22 -26.67
CA GLU A 166 -19.60 -18.33 -27.41
C GLU A 166 -20.21 -18.12 -28.78
N THR A 167 -20.88 -17.01 -28.97
CA THR A 167 -21.18 -16.54 -30.31
C THR A 167 -19.85 -16.15 -30.93
N ALA A 168 -19.69 -16.30 -32.25
CA ALA A 168 -18.47 -15.92 -33.00
C ALA A 168 -18.15 -14.42 -32.88
N GLU A 169 -18.04 -13.91 -31.64
CA GLU A 169 -17.82 -12.50 -31.27
C GLU A 169 -16.35 -12.17 -31.08
N ASP A 170 -15.45 -13.17 -31.02
CA ASP A 170 -14.00 -12.97 -30.96
C ASP A 170 -13.41 -12.18 -32.16
N GLU A 171 -14.22 -11.87 -33.16
CA GLU A 171 -13.83 -11.07 -34.33
C GLU A 171 -14.54 -9.71 -34.42
N LYS A 172 -15.40 -9.31 -33.45
CA LYS A 172 -15.99 -7.98 -33.50
C LYS A 172 -14.92 -6.93 -33.16
N PRO A 173 -14.78 -5.88 -34.00
CA PRO A 173 -13.85 -4.80 -33.67
C PRO A 173 -14.27 -4.14 -32.34
N PRO A 174 -13.29 -3.67 -31.53
CA PRO A 174 -13.59 -3.00 -30.27
C PRO A 174 -14.52 -1.80 -30.52
N ARG A 175 -15.50 -1.63 -29.65
CA ARG A 175 -16.43 -0.48 -29.72
C ARG A 175 -15.71 0.78 -29.26
N PRO A 176 -16.05 1.97 -29.84
CA PRO A 176 -15.52 3.22 -29.33
C PRO A 176 -16.06 3.50 -27.92
N TRP A 177 -15.19 4.02 -27.04
CA TRP A 177 -15.62 4.56 -25.75
C TRP A 177 -16.49 5.80 -25.97
N VAL A 178 -17.67 5.84 -25.35
CA VAL A 178 -18.56 7.00 -25.32
C VAL A 178 -18.66 7.45 -23.88
N ILE A 179 -18.02 8.58 -23.58
CA ILE A 179 -17.82 9.07 -22.20
C ILE A 179 -18.67 10.33 -22.01
N ASP A 180 -19.50 10.33 -20.97
CA ASP A 180 -20.41 11.41 -20.60
C ASP A 180 -20.45 11.66 -19.07
N ARG A 181 -19.37 11.28 -18.37
CA ARG A 181 -19.16 11.48 -16.95
C ARG A 181 -17.89 12.27 -16.68
N LEU A 182 -17.82 12.94 -15.49
CA LEU A 182 -16.69 13.80 -15.14
C LEU A 182 -15.43 13.00 -14.82
N GLU A 183 -15.52 11.98 -13.97
CA GLU A 183 -14.44 11.03 -13.72
C GLU A 183 -14.50 9.91 -14.77
N PHE A 184 -13.56 9.92 -15.70
CA PHE A 184 -13.63 9.04 -16.87
C PHE A 184 -12.40 8.15 -17.08
N LYS A 185 -11.43 8.21 -16.15
CA LYS A 185 -10.24 7.38 -16.15
C LYS A 185 -9.89 6.99 -14.71
N LEU A 186 -9.36 5.78 -14.56
CA LEU A 186 -8.82 5.29 -13.32
C LEU A 186 -7.64 4.38 -13.62
N ASP A 187 -6.57 4.50 -12.85
CA ASP A 187 -5.41 3.63 -12.97
C ASP A 187 -5.79 2.17 -12.71
N TYR A 188 -5.12 1.23 -13.35
CA TYR A 188 -5.44 -0.21 -13.38
C TYR A 188 -6.81 -0.58 -14.00
N VAL A 189 -7.60 0.40 -14.45
CA VAL A 189 -8.91 0.19 -15.06
C VAL A 189 -9.00 0.73 -16.49
N GLY A 190 -8.38 1.90 -16.73
CA GLY A 190 -8.46 2.60 -17.99
C GLY A 190 -9.64 3.56 -18.06
N TYR A 191 -10.34 3.61 -19.23
CA TYR A 191 -11.52 4.44 -19.39
C TYR A 191 -12.71 3.90 -18.60
N LEU A 192 -13.43 4.81 -17.92
CA LEU A 192 -14.63 4.49 -17.16
C LEU A 192 -15.88 4.79 -18.00
N ASP A 193 -16.80 3.85 -18.00
CA ASP A 193 -18.16 4.01 -18.49
C ASP A 193 -19.16 4.26 -17.33
N ARG A 194 -20.45 3.97 -17.53
CA ARG A 194 -21.49 4.12 -16.50
C ARG A 194 -21.68 2.89 -15.61
N ARG A 195 -20.85 1.86 -15.76
CA ARG A 195 -20.92 0.69 -14.87
C ARG A 195 -20.49 1.08 -13.46
N ARG A 196 -21.23 0.57 -12.49
CA ARG A 196 -21.02 0.83 -11.07
C ARG A 196 -20.81 -0.48 -10.32
N THR A 197 -20.23 -0.40 -9.14
CA THR A 197 -20.12 -1.53 -8.23
C THR A 197 -21.30 -1.57 -7.27
N HIS A 198 -21.86 -2.76 -7.08
CA HIS A 198 -23.03 -2.96 -6.22
C HIS A 198 -22.85 -4.12 -5.26
N LEU A 199 -23.68 -4.13 -4.21
CA LEU A 199 -23.69 -5.20 -3.22
C LEU A 199 -24.68 -6.29 -3.61
N TYR A 200 -24.24 -7.53 -3.46
CA TYR A 200 -25.04 -8.74 -3.64
C TYR A 200 -24.95 -9.60 -2.39
N VAL A 201 -26.01 -10.33 -2.07
CA VAL A 201 -26.01 -11.37 -1.03
C VAL A 201 -26.12 -12.72 -1.69
N LEU A 202 -25.17 -13.59 -1.40
CA LEU A 202 -25.10 -14.98 -1.83
C LEU A 202 -25.59 -15.90 -0.70
N ASP A 203 -26.50 -16.83 -0.97
CA ASP A 203 -26.77 -17.99 -0.12
C ASP A 203 -25.71 -19.06 -0.39
N VAL A 204 -24.90 -19.40 0.62
CA VAL A 204 -23.73 -20.27 0.43
C VAL A 204 -24.08 -21.71 0.12
N GLU A 205 -25.20 -22.24 0.66
CA GLU A 205 -25.66 -23.59 0.37
C GLU A 205 -26.47 -23.68 -0.93
N GLY A 206 -27.37 -22.73 -1.13
CA GLY A 206 -28.30 -22.70 -2.28
C GLY A 206 -27.68 -22.15 -3.55
N GLY A 207 -26.58 -21.37 -3.45
CA GLY A 207 -25.93 -20.70 -4.60
C GLY A 207 -26.75 -19.53 -5.17
N GLU A 208 -27.91 -19.18 -4.56
CA GLU A 208 -28.72 -18.06 -5.01
C GLU A 208 -28.03 -16.73 -4.66
N ARG A 209 -27.81 -15.89 -5.68
CA ARG A 209 -27.24 -14.53 -5.54
C ARG A 209 -28.31 -13.49 -5.79
N LYS A 210 -28.41 -12.52 -4.89
CA LYS A 210 -29.39 -11.43 -4.98
C LYS A 210 -28.71 -10.08 -4.85
N GLN A 211 -28.92 -9.19 -5.81
CA GLN A 211 -28.52 -7.79 -5.73
C GLN A 211 -29.32 -7.05 -4.65
N ILE A 212 -28.64 -6.30 -3.79
CA ILE A 212 -29.26 -5.56 -2.69
C ILE A 212 -29.08 -4.06 -2.77
N THR A 213 -28.19 -3.56 -3.60
CA THR A 213 -28.05 -2.12 -3.90
C THR A 213 -28.04 -1.90 -5.41
N SER A 214 -28.37 -0.69 -5.85
CA SER A 214 -28.40 -0.30 -7.26
C SER A 214 -28.38 1.23 -7.40
N GLY A 215 -28.18 1.72 -8.61
CA GLY A 215 -28.20 3.15 -8.94
C GLY A 215 -26.92 3.58 -9.63
N ASP A 216 -26.78 4.86 -9.96
CA ASP A 216 -25.56 5.41 -10.58
C ASP A 216 -24.53 5.81 -9.51
N TYR A 217 -24.18 4.83 -8.64
CA TYR A 217 -23.29 5.00 -7.51
C TYR A 217 -22.45 3.75 -7.28
N ASP A 218 -21.19 3.92 -6.87
CA ASP A 218 -20.35 2.83 -6.42
C ASP A 218 -20.60 2.55 -4.94
N ASP A 219 -20.80 1.27 -4.61
CA ASP A 219 -21.00 0.76 -3.26
C ASP A 219 -19.81 -0.14 -2.88
N SER A 220 -19.18 0.11 -1.73
CA SER A 220 -17.94 -0.57 -1.32
C SER A 220 -17.87 -0.84 0.18
N ALA A 221 -16.82 -1.53 0.64
CA ALA A 221 -16.52 -1.79 2.04
C ALA A 221 -17.72 -2.30 2.88
N PRO A 222 -18.40 -3.37 2.46
CA PRO A 222 -19.56 -3.90 3.18
C PRO A 222 -19.17 -4.48 4.55
N ALA A 223 -20.02 -4.24 5.56
CA ALA A 223 -19.88 -4.79 6.90
C ALA A 223 -21.23 -5.28 7.43
N TRP A 224 -21.31 -6.57 7.82
CA TRP A 224 -22.51 -7.15 8.39
C TRP A 224 -22.79 -6.66 9.81
N SER A 225 -24.05 -6.34 10.11
CA SER A 225 -24.48 -6.14 11.51
C SER A 225 -24.38 -7.46 12.28
N PRO A 226 -24.14 -7.43 13.60
CA PRO A 226 -23.95 -8.64 14.40
C PRO A 226 -25.15 -9.61 14.40
N ASP A 227 -26.36 -9.11 14.16
CA ASP A 227 -27.59 -9.89 14.03
C ASP A 227 -27.81 -10.46 12.62
N GLY A 228 -26.93 -10.11 11.66
CA GLY A 228 -27.04 -10.56 10.26
C GLY A 228 -28.22 -9.94 9.49
N ALA A 229 -28.92 -8.97 10.05
CA ALA A 229 -30.12 -8.39 9.44
C ALA A 229 -29.82 -7.22 8.51
N ARG A 230 -28.67 -6.54 8.69
CA ARG A 230 -28.31 -5.35 7.95
C ARG A 230 -26.86 -5.41 7.48
N ILE A 231 -26.55 -4.59 6.46
CA ILE A 231 -25.20 -4.39 5.93
C ILE A 231 -24.92 -2.90 5.88
N ALA A 232 -23.85 -2.46 6.53
CA ALA A 232 -23.31 -1.12 6.36
C ALA A 232 -22.35 -1.13 5.18
N PHE A 233 -22.25 -0.02 4.46
CA PHE A 233 -21.36 0.12 3.32
C PHE A 233 -21.03 1.60 3.05
N VAL A 234 -20.03 1.84 2.22
CA VAL A 234 -19.59 3.18 1.81
C VAL A 234 -20.13 3.49 0.42
N SER A 235 -20.66 4.68 0.23
CA SER A 235 -21.12 5.14 -1.09
C SER A 235 -21.18 6.67 -1.17
N ASN A 236 -20.75 7.24 -2.29
CA ASN A 236 -20.98 8.64 -2.64
C ASN A 236 -22.31 8.75 -3.40
N ARG A 237 -23.36 9.20 -2.73
CA ARG A 237 -24.71 9.36 -3.30
C ARG A 237 -25.11 10.83 -3.39
N THR A 238 -24.14 11.71 -3.64
CA THR A 238 -24.39 13.11 -3.96
C THR A 238 -24.98 13.24 -5.37
N GLU A 239 -25.45 14.42 -5.74
CA GLU A 239 -26.03 14.69 -7.07
C GLU A 239 -24.99 14.46 -8.19
N GLU A 240 -23.70 14.81 -7.93
CA GLU A 240 -22.58 14.65 -8.87
C GLU A 240 -21.43 13.93 -8.14
N PRO A 241 -21.47 12.59 -8.00
CA PRO A 241 -20.47 11.85 -7.22
C PRO A 241 -19.05 11.94 -7.80
N ASP A 242 -18.92 12.14 -9.10
CA ASP A 242 -17.64 12.28 -9.78
C ASP A 242 -16.92 13.61 -9.48
N SER A 243 -17.63 14.62 -8.91
CA SER A 243 -17.08 15.96 -8.67
C SER A 243 -16.53 16.18 -7.25
N ASN A 244 -16.68 15.22 -6.35
CA ASN A 244 -16.34 15.40 -4.95
C ASN A 244 -15.91 14.11 -4.25
N TYR A 245 -15.35 14.24 -3.03
CA TYR A 245 -14.90 13.10 -2.20
C TYR A 245 -15.91 12.77 -1.08
N ASN A 246 -17.18 13.20 -1.17
CA ASN A 246 -18.17 13.02 -0.12
C ASN A 246 -18.77 11.61 -0.13
N THR A 247 -18.04 10.64 0.41
CA THR A 247 -18.59 9.32 0.72
C THR A 247 -19.24 9.31 2.10
N ASP A 248 -20.34 8.58 2.23
CA ASP A 248 -21.05 8.37 3.49
C ASP A 248 -21.17 6.88 3.81
N ILE A 249 -21.42 6.60 5.09
CA ILE A 249 -21.84 5.28 5.54
C ILE A 249 -23.35 5.16 5.35
N TRP A 250 -23.75 4.12 4.64
CA TRP A 250 -25.14 3.74 4.40
C TRP A 250 -25.45 2.38 5.00
N VAL A 251 -26.70 2.10 5.30
CA VAL A 251 -27.17 0.80 5.78
C VAL A 251 -28.33 0.31 4.93
N VAL A 252 -28.27 -0.95 4.54
CA VAL A 252 -29.31 -1.65 3.81
C VAL A 252 -29.72 -2.92 4.56
N ALA A 253 -31.00 -3.35 4.43
CA ALA A 253 -31.43 -4.64 4.92
C ALA A 253 -30.82 -5.77 4.09
N ALA A 254 -30.29 -6.80 4.74
CA ALA A 254 -29.64 -7.93 4.06
C ALA A 254 -30.59 -8.76 3.18
N ASP A 255 -31.89 -8.76 3.47
CA ASP A 255 -32.92 -9.41 2.65
C ASP A 255 -33.53 -8.48 1.60
N ASN A 256 -32.97 -7.31 1.44
CA ASN A 256 -33.45 -6.15 0.69
C ASN A 256 -34.47 -6.48 -0.42
N ARG A 257 -35.76 -6.37 -0.09
CA ARG A 257 -36.88 -6.71 -0.99
C ARG A 257 -37.14 -5.65 -2.05
N ASP A 258 -36.64 -4.46 -1.84
CA ASP A 258 -36.84 -3.30 -2.70
C ASP A 258 -35.61 -2.86 -3.51
N GLN A 259 -34.57 -3.70 -3.50
CA GLN A 259 -33.32 -3.47 -4.25
C GLN A 259 -32.62 -2.16 -3.85
N GLY A 260 -32.58 -1.85 -2.57
CA GLY A 260 -31.88 -0.67 -2.04
C GLY A 260 -32.61 0.66 -2.18
N LYS A 261 -33.92 0.66 -2.46
CA LYS A 261 -34.70 1.89 -2.59
C LYS A 261 -34.97 2.59 -1.24
N THR A 262 -34.84 1.86 -0.13
CA THR A 262 -35.08 2.34 1.24
C THR A 262 -33.79 2.28 2.07
N LEU A 263 -32.70 2.89 1.56
CA LEU A 263 -31.44 2.98 2.27
C LEU A 263 -31.54 3.95 3.46
N THR A 264 -30.80 3.65 4.53
CA THR A 264 -30.60 4.56 5.66
C THR A 264 -29.22 5.17 5.58
N ARG A 265 -29.13 6.49 5.42
CA ARG A 265 -27.88 7.25 5.54
C ARG A 265 -27.53 7.35 7.03
N ILE A 266 -26.33 6.92 7.41
CA ILE A 266 -25.83 6.92 8.79
C ILE A 266 -25.03 8.17 9.08
N THR A 267 -24.13 8.53 8.18
CA THR A 267 -23.28 9.72 8.29
C THR A 267 -23.71 10.80 7.31
N SER A 268 -23.30 12.03 7.55
CA SER A 268 -23.66 13.17 6.69
C SER A 268 -22.61 14.27 6.74
N ASN A 269 -21.41 13.93 7.13
CA ASN A 269 -20.23 14.77 7.02
C ASN A 269 -19.98 15.12 5.54
N PRO A 270 -19.62 16.36 5.20
CA PRO A 270 -19.41 16.74 3.80
C PRO A 270 -18.10 16.19 3.20
N GLY A 271 -17.21 15.61 4.02
CA GLY A 271 -15.99 14.94 3.60
C GLY A 271 -16.17 13.44 3.44
N GLU A 272 -15.05 12.74 3.40
CA GLU A 272 -15.00 11.29 3.24
C GLU A 272 -15.26 10.58 4.56
N ASP A 273 -16.28 9.72 4.61
CA ASP A 273 -16.52 8.73 5.66
C ASP A 273 -16.28 7.32 5.11
N GLY A 274 -15.49 6.49 5.82
CA GLY A 274 -15.08 5.17 5.34
C GLY A 274 -14.90 4.10 6.41
N ALA A 275 -14.58 2.87 6.00
CA ALA A 275 -14.23 1.74 6.85
C ALA A 275 -15.22 1.44 8.01
N PRO A 276 -16.52 1.21 7.73
CA PRO A 276 -17.53 1.00 8.76
C PRO A 276 -17.29 -0.30 9.55
N ALA A 277 -17.37 -0.23 10.87
CA ALA A 277 -17.28 -1.35 11.78
C ALA A 277 -18.39 -1.29 12.84
N TRP A 278 -19.18 -2.35 12.95
CA TRP A 278 -20.28 -2.44 13.91
C TRP A 278 -19.77 -2.70 15.34
N SER A 279 -20.42 -2.07 16.32
CA SER A 279 -20.31 -2.50 17.71
C SER A 279 -20.93 -3.90 17.89
N PRO A 280 -20.45 -4.71 18.86
CA PRO A 280 -20.97 -6.08 19.07
C PRO A 280 -22.45 -6.14 19.38
N ASP A 281 -23.04 -5.10 19.97
CA ASP A 281 -24.47 -4.98 20.25
C ASP A 281 -25.29 -4.43 19.06
N GLY A 282 -24.62 -4.02 17.96
CA GLY A 282 -25.25 -3.47 16.77
C GLY A 282 -25.83 -2.08 16.93
N SER A 283 -25.50 -1.36 18.02
CA SER A 283 -26.03 -0.01 18.31
C SER A 283 -25.23 1.12 17.68
N LEU A 284 -23.92 0.91 17.44
CA LEU A 284 -22.99 1.90 16.91
C LEU A 284 -22.27 1.38 15.67
N LEU A 285 -21.80 2.33 14.85
CA LEU A 285 -20.81 2.14 13.78
C LEU A 285 -19.60 3.02 14.09
N ALA A 286 -18.41 2.41 14.21
CA ALA A 286 -17.13 3.10 14.15
C ALA A 286 -16.73 3.26 12.69
N HIS A 287 -16.10 4.38 12.36
CA HIS A 287 -15.68 4.67 10.99
C HIS A 287 -14.55 5.70 10.98
N THR A 288 -13.87 5.84 9.85
CA THR A 288 -12.99 6.98 9.57
C THR A 288 -13.82 8.16 9.07
N ALA A 289 -13.44 9.38 9.43
CA ALA A 289 -14.12 10.60 8.99
C ALA A 289 -13.11 11.70 8.66
N GLN A 290 -13.17 12.25 7.46
CA GLN A 290 -12.49 13.48 7.09
C GLN A 290 -13.48 14.64 7.21
N THR A 291 -13.19 15.59 8.11
CA THR A 291 -14.13 16.68 8.44
C THR A 291 -13.76 18.02 7.80
N ASP A 292 -12.57 18.11 7.22
CA ASP A 292 -12.06 19.30 6.55
C ASP A 292 -12.02 19.10 5.03
N VAL A 293 -13.14 19.45 4.38
CA VAL A 293 -13.30 19.24 2.92
C VAL A 293 -12.43 20.15 2.07
N GLU A 294 -12.00 21.30 2.62
CA GLU A 294 -11.13 22.23 1.90
C GLU A 294 -9.68 21.70 1.86
N ALA A 295 -9.30 20.88 2.84
CA ALA A 295 -7.99 20.25 2.88
C ALA A 295 -7.89 18.98 2.01
N MET A 296 -9.01 18.37 1.63
CA MET A 296 -9.08 17.17 0.79
C MET A 296 -8.15 16.04 1.26
N VAL A 297 -7.28 15.55 0.35
CA VAL A 297 -6.30 14.49 0.63
C VAL A 297 -5.30 14.86 1.72
N TYR A 298 -5.10 16.15 2.00
CA TYR A 298 -4.26 16.63 3.12
C TYR A 298 -4.99 16.62 4.46
N ALA A 299 -6.32 16.37 4.46
CA ALA A 299 -7.10 16.31 5.69
C ALA A 299 -6.72 15.09 6.52
N THR A 300 -6.57 15.29 7.82
CA THR A 300 -6.35 14.18 8.76
C THR A 300 -7.62 13.35 8.92
N PRO A 301 -7.66 12.07 8.52
CA PRO A 301 -8.78 11.18 8.81
C PRO A 301 -8.85 10.89 10.31
N HIS A 302 -10.02 11.05 10.89
CA HIS A 302 -10.31 10.85 12.31
C HIS A 302 -11.10 9.57 12.55
N LEU A 303 -10.93 8.96 13.72
CA LEU A 303 -11.85 7.96 14.22
C LEU A 303 -13.13 8.61 14.72
N ALA A 304 -14.26 8.11 14.26
CA ALA A 304 -15.58 8.58 14.66
C ALA A 304 -16.52 7.42 14.97
N VAL A 305 -17.60 7.71 15.70
CA VAL A 305 -18.71 6.79 15.96
C VAL A 305 -20.04 7.46 15.65
N ALA A 306 -20.95 6.70 15.06
CA ALA A 306 -22.31 7.13 14.77
C ALA A 306 -23.32 6.09 15.29
N PRO A 307 -24.55 6.50 15.73
CA PRO A 307 -25.63 5.56 16.02
C PRO A 307 -26.00 4.78 14.75
N ALA A 308 -26.16 3.47 14.87
CA ALA A 308 -26.50 2.59 13.73
C ALA A 308 -27.90 2.83 13.12
N THR A 309 -28.66 3.74 13.70
CA THR A 309 -29.95 4.23 13.19
C THR A 309 -29.85 5.59 12.48
N GLY A 310 -28.63 6.10 12.33
CA GLY A 310 -28.37 7.48 11.92
C GLY A 310 -28.49 8.46 13.09
N GLY A 311 -27.91 9.64 12.92
CA GLY A 311 -27.88 10.69 13.94
C GLY A 311 -26.52 11.39 14.00
N PRO A 312 -26.26 12.18 15.04
CA PRO A 312 -25.01 12.91 15.16
C PRO A 312 -23.80 11.97 15.29
N THR A 313 -22.80 12.18 14.47
CA THR A 313 -21.49 11.53 14.56
C THR A 313 -20.64 12.19 15.66
N THR A 314 -19.94 11.38 16.46
CA THR A 314 -18.98 11.83 17.46
C THR A 314 -17.57 11.50 16.98
N VAL A 315 -16.75 12.52 16.72
CA VAL A 315 -15.34 12.37 16.34
C VAL A 315 -14.50 12.17 17.61
N LEU A 316 -13.92 10.98 17.77
CA LEU A 316 -13.19 10.56 18.97
C LEU A 316 -11.74 11.08 19.01
N THR A 317 -11.10 11.22 17.84
CA THR A 317 -9.67 11.57 17.72
C THR A 317 -9.44 12.99 17.21
N LYS A 318 -10.43 13.89 17.25
CA LYS A 318 -10.31 15.26 16.74
C LYS A 318 -9.10 16.04 17.28
N GLY A 319 -8.69 15.77 18.52
CA GLY A 319 -7.55 16.43 19.16
C GLY A 319 -6.21 15.75 18.94
N LEU A 320 -6.16 14.64 18.20
CA LEU A 320 -4.95 13.85 18.00
C LEU A 320 -4.08 14.40 16.86
N ASP A 321 -4.69 14.93 15.81
CA ASP A 321 -4.04 15.43 14.59
C ASP A 321 -3.07 14.40 13.97
N ARG A 322 -3.53 13.17 13.86
CA ARG A 322 -2.80 12.02 13.29
C ARG A 322 -3.75 11.15 12.49
N HIS A 323 -3.25 10.55 11.41
CA HIS A 323 -4.04 9.67 10.56
C HIS A 323 -4.44 8.40 11.31
N VAL A 324 -5.70 8.01 11.18
CA VAL A 324 -6.24 6.76 11.70
C VAL A 324 -6.89 5.94 10.60
N ALA A 325 -6.80 4.62 10.72
CA ALA A 325 -7.36 3.69 9.74
C ALA A 325 -7.88 2.40 10.40
N ASN A 326 -8.69 1.63 9.66
CA ASN A 326 -9.12 0.27 9.99
C ASN A 326 -9.72 0.12 11.40
N PRO A 327 -10.75 0.88 11.78
CA PRO A 327 -11.38 0.74 13.09
C PRO A 327 -12.03 -0.63 13.26
N ARG A 328 -11.89 -1.24 14.45
CA ARG A 328 -12.54 -2.50 14.85
C ARG A 328 -12.91 -2.44 16.31
N PHE A 329 -14.16 -2.76 16.65
CA PHE A 329 -14.53 -2.93 18.05
C PHE A 329 -13.87 -4.15 18.68
N SER A 330 -13.52 -4.04 19.96
CA SER A 330 -13.25 -5.22 20.79
C SER A 330 -14.53 -6.07 20.96
N PRO A 331 -14.42 -7.38 21.14
CA PRO A 331 -15.59 -8.26 21.29
C PRO A 331 -16.53 -7.90 22.45
N ASP A 332 -16.00 -7.28 23.50
CA ASP A 332 -16.77 -6.77 24.65
C ASP A 332 -17.38 -5.38 24.43
N GLY A 333 -17.09 -4.75 23.29
CA GLY A 333 -17.60 -3.43 22.92
C GLY A 333 -17.00 -2.24 23.68
N HIS A 334 -16.03 -2.48 24.59
CA HIS A 334 -15.48 -1.42 25.44
C HIS A 334 -14.32 -0.64 24.85
N SER A 335 -13.78 -1.09 23.71
CA SER A 335 -12.69 -0.43 22.98
C SER A 335 -12.92 -0.49 21.48
N ILE A 336 -12.37 0.52 20.78
CA ILE A 336 -12.19 0.51 19.35
C ILE A 336 -10.69 0.48 19.09
N PHE A 337 -10.21 -0.56 18.41
CA PHE A 337 -8.85 -0.68 17.92
C PHE A 337 -8.75 -0.03 16.55
N PHE A 338 -7.61 0.58 16.25
CA PHE A 338 -7.35 1.23 14.96
C PHE A 338 -5.84 1.36 14.71
N LEU A 339 -5.47 1.51 13.45
CA LEU A 339 -4.11 1.86 13.07
C LEU A 339 -3.92 3.37 13.24
N LEU A 340 -2.75 3.74 13.77
CA LEU A 340 -2.39 5.13 14.06
C LEU A 340 -1.02 5.43 13.45
N GLU A 341 -1.00 6.34 12.50
CA GLU A 341 0.20 6.82 11.86
C GLU A 341 0.76 8.04 12.61
N ASP A 342 2.00 7.97 13.07
CA ASP A 342 2.61 9.04 13.85
C ASP A 342 4.15 9.05 13.70
N THR A 343 4.66 10.07 13.02
CA THR A 343 6.11 10.37 12.95
C THR A 343 6.98 9.15 12.60
N GLY A 344 6.72 8.50 11.47
CA GLY A 344 7.46 7.34 10.99
C GLY A 344 7.12 6.02 11.70
N GLU A 345 6.12 5.99 12.58
CA GLU A 345 5.57 4.79 13.19
C GLU A 345 4.15 4.53 12.64
N LEU A 346 3.79 3.27 12.46
CA LEU A 346 2.41 2.86 12.28
C LEU A 346 2.05 1.91 13.41
N SER A 347 1.27 2.40 14.37
CA SER A 347 0.97 1.73 15.64
C SER A 347 -0.42 1.13 15.64
N LEU A 348 -0.65 0.02 16.36
CA LEU A 348 -1.99 -0.39 16.77
C LEU A 348 -2.36 0.35 18.06
N ALA A 349 -3.45 1.09 18.02
CA ALA A 349 -3.97 1.85 19.14
C ALA A 349 -5.40 1.46 19.48
N ARG A 350 -5.86 1.82 20.67
CA ARG A 350 -7.26 1.68 21.07
C ARG A 350 -7.76 2.87 21.89
N ILE A 351 -9.06 3.11 21.82
CA ILE A 351 -9.78 4.13 22.58
C ILE A 351 -11.16 3.60 22.99
N SER A 352 -11.78 4.17 24.04
CA SER A 352 -13.17 3.88 24.38
C SER A 352 -14.13 4.47 23.32
N PRO A 353 -15.28 3.82 23.02
CA PRO A 353 -16.33 4.41 22.19
C PRO A 353 -16.89 5.73 22.71
N GLU A 354 -16.78 5.99 24.02
CA GLU A 354 -17.14 7.26 24.66
C GLU A 354 -16.02 8.33 24.53
N GLY A 355 -14.88 7.98 23.91
CA GLY A 355 -13.70 8.84 23.81
C GLY A 355 -12.80 8.75 25.04
N GLY A 356 -11.92 9.73 25.22
CA GLY A 356 -10.97 9.79 26.34
C GLY A 356 -9.53 9.52 25.94
N ALA A 357 -8.77 8.89 26.85
CA ALA A 357 -7.35 8.63 26.62
C ALA A 357 -7.13 7.47 25.63
N LEU A 358 -6.26 7.70 24.66
CA LEU A 358 -5.79 6.71 23.72
C LEU A 358 -4.69 5.85 24.37
N THR A 359 -4.68 4.56 24.06
CA THR A 359 -3.61 3.62 24.43
C THR A 359 -2.98 3.04 23.17
N ARG A 360 -1.67 3.18 23.00
CA ARG A 360 -0.93 2.42 21.98
C ARG A 360 -0.74 0.99 22.50
N VAL A 361 -1.22 0.03 21.73
CA VAL A 361 -1.20 -1.40 22.07
C VAL A 361 0.06 -2.07 21.52
N ILE A 362 0.39 -1.71 20.27
CA ILE A 362 1.65 -2.07 19.60
C ILE A 362 2.23 -0.77 19.06
N GLY A 363 3.43 -0.42 19.44
CA GLY A 363 4.12 0.81 19.02
C GLY A 363 5.63 0.66 19.10
N GLY A 364 6.34 1.78 18.94
CA GLY A 364 7.81 1.84 18.88
C GLY A 364 8.33 1.82 17.43
N PRO A 365 9.64 1.63 17.21
CA PRO A 365 10.28 1.76 15.89
C PRO A 365 9.91 0.60 14.96
N ARG A 366 8.64 0.54 14.58
CA ARG A 366 8.03 -0.50 13.73
C ARG A 366 6.76 -0.01 13.07
N VAL A 367 6.23 -0.83 12.17
CA VAL A 367 4.95 -0.64 11.51
C VAL A 367 4.01 -1.80 11.79
N VAL A 368 2.73 -1.51 11.96
CA VAL A 368 1.63 -2.49 12.03
C VAL A 368 0.73 -2.24 10.83
N ASP A 369 0.88 -3.04 9.77
CA ASP A 369 0.15 -2.82 8.52
C ASP A 369 -1.29 -3.37 8.55
N ALA A 370 -1.51 -4.42 9.33
CA ALA A 370 -2.82 -5.04 9.47
C ALA A 370 -2.97 -5.73 10.84
N PHE A 371 -4.20 -5.92 11.26
CA PHE A 371 -4.53 -6.70 12.45
C PHE A 371 -5.89 -7.38 12.35
N SER A 372 -6.08 -8.43 13.15
CA SER A 372 -7.37 -9.07 13.37
C SER A 372 -7.55 -9.41 14.85
N ILE A 373 -8.81 -9.48 15.28
CA ILE A 373 -9.19 -9.75 16.68
C ILE A 373 -10.12 -10.96 16.69
N ASP A 374 -9.81 -11.96 17.51
CA ASP A 374 -10.70 -13.11 17.70
C ASP A 374 -11.86 -12.79 18.65
N PRO A 375 -12.92 -13.63 18.74
CA PRO A 375 -14.03 -13.39 19.65
C PRO A 375 -13.67 -13.36 21.16
N ASN A 376 -12.48 -13.80 21.54
CA ASN A 376 -11.97 -13.75 22.92
C ASN A 376 -11.10 -12.50 23.19
N GLY A 377 -10.83 -11.70 22.17
CA GLY A 377 -10.03 -10.48 22.25
C GLY A 377 -8.53 -10.68 22.03
N ALA A 378 -8.09 -11.85 21.56
CA ALA A 378 -6.71 -12.05 21.13
C ALA A 378 -6.47 -11.32 19.79
N VAL A 379 -5.29 -10.72 19.65
CA VAL A 379 -4.93 -9.89 18.50
C VAL A 379 -3.77 -10.50 17.74
N ALA A 380 -3.98 -10.79 16.46
CA ALA A 380 -2.91 -11.04 15.50
C ALA A 380 -2.61 -9.76 14.73
N ALA A 381 -1.33 -9.48 14.50
CA ALA A 381 -0.88 -8.29 13.77
C ALA A 381 0.19 -8.65 12.74
N LEU A 382 0.19 -7.96 11.63
CA LEU A 382 1.28 -7.94 10.66
C LEU A 382 2.23 -6.83 11.05
N VAL A 383 3.47 -7.18 11.40
CA VAL A 383 4.44 -6.22 11.94
C VAL A 383 5.74 -6.28 11.16
N GLY A 384 6.19 -5.10 10.70
CA GLY A 384 7.47 -4.88 10.05
C GLY A 384 8.41 -4.02 10.90
N GLU A 385 9.72 -4.21 10.72
CA GLU A 385 10.77 -3.43 11.36
C GLU A 385 11.83 -3.04 10.30
N PRO A 386 12.69 -2.05 10.52
CA PRO A 386 13.62 -1.58 9.48
C PRO A 386 14.55 -2.65 8.88
N LEU A 387 14.79 -3.73 9.61
CA LEU A 387 15.66 -4.83 9.19
C LEU A 387 14.91 -6.17 9.09
N LEU A 388 13.60 -6.14 9.16
CA LEU A 388 12.74 -7.32 9.09
C LEU A 388 11.49 -6.99 8.28
N PRO A 389 11.33 -7.58 7.08
CA PRO A 389 10.04 -7.52 6.39
C PRO A 389 8.90 -8.03 7.27
N GLU A 390 7.69 -7.65 6.90
CA GLU A 390 6.48 -7.95 7.67
C GLU A 390 6.34 -9.45 7.95
N GLU A 391 6.08 -9.77 9.21
CA GLU A 391 5.77 -11.12 9.68
C GLU A 391 4.53 -11.06 10.59
N VAL A 392 3.87 -12.20 10.77
CA VAL A 392 2.69 -12.30 11.64
C VAL A 392 3.12 -12.45 13.09
N PHE A 393 2.56 -11.63 13.96
CA PHE A 393 2.76 -11.65 15.42
C PHE A 393 1.42 -11.85 16.15
N LEU A 394 1.49 -12.45 17.32
CA LEU A 394 0.38 -12.55 18.28
C LEU A 394 0.69 -11.67 19.49
N LEU A 395 -0.27 -10.83 19.89
CA LEU A 395 -0.16 -10.00 21.08
C LEU A 395 -0.53 -10.83 22.33
N GLU A 396 0.42 -10.97 23.26
CA GLU A 396 0.27 -11.67 24.54
C GLU A 396 0.49 -10.70 25.71
N GLY A 397 -0.59 -10.09 26.19
CA GLY A 397 -0.49 -9.01 27.16
C GLY A 397 0.11 -7.75 26.54
N GLU A 398 1.33 -7.39 26.92
CA GLU A 398 2.10 -6.28 26.35
C GLU A 398 3.23 -6.77 25.41
N ASP A 399 3.44 -8.07 25.30
CA ASP A 399 4.51 -8.66 24.50
C ASP A 399 4.00 -9.13 23.14
N LEU A 400 4.87 -9.05 22.13
CA LEU A 400 4.64 -9.57 20.79
C LEU A 400 5.38 -10.88 20.60
N ARG A 401 4.64 -11.96 20.33
CA ARG A 401 5.22 -13.25 19.95
C ARG A 401 5.18 -13.43 18.45
N GLN A 402 6.34 -13.53 17.82
CA GLN A 402 6.46 -13.80 16.38
C GLN A 402 5.93 -15.20 16.06
N MET A 403 4.97 -15.26 15.12
CA MET A 403 4.29 -16.49 14.72
C MET A 403 4.88 -17.07 13.44
N THR A 404 5.30 -16.23 12.51
CA THR A 404 5.87 -16.63 11.22
C THR A 404 7.32 -16.19 11.11
N LYS A 405 8.08 -16.84 10.24
CA LYS A 405 9.51 -16.60 10.01
C LYS A 405 9.89 -16.88 8.57
N HIS A 406 9.02 -16.49 7.63
CA HIS A 406 9.19 -16.81 6.22
C HIS A 406 10.49 -16.27 5.65
N ASN A 407 10.90 -15.10 6.08
CA ASN A 407 12.10 -14.42 5.58
C ASN A 407 13.37 -14.68 6.41
N LYS A 408 13.26 -15.39 7.55
CA LYS A 408 14.37 -15.51 8.52
C LYS A 408 15.62 -16.20 7.94
N GLU A 409 15.45 -17.29 7.22
CA GLU A 409 16.58 -18.05 6.66
C GLU A 409 17.34 -17.22 5.65
N PHE A 410 16.60 -16.57 4.73
CA PHE A 410 17.15 -15.68 3.72
C PHE A 410 17.93 -14.51 4.38
N PHE A 411 17.28 -13.73 5.25
CA PHE A 411 17.93 -12.57 5.90
C PHE A 411 19.07 -12.94 6.85
N SER A 412 19.15 -14.19 7.35
CA SER A 412 20.29 -14.63 8.15
C SER A 412 21.61 -14.62 7.37
N GLN A 413 21.53 -14.68 6.03
CA GLN A 413 22.66 -14.68 5.10
C GLN A 413 23.00 -13.29 4.57
N ILE A 414 22.15 -12.27 4.83
CA ILE A 414 22.28 -10.92 4.29
C ILE A 414 22.78 -9.95 5.35
N GLN A 415 23.73 -9.11 4.99
CA GLN A 415 24.15 -7.98 5.79
C GLN A 415 23.43 -6.72 5.29
N LEU A 416 22.47 -6.24 6.10
CA LEU A 416 21.71 -5.03 5.82
C LEU A 416 22.43 -3.78 6.30
N GLY A 417 22.07 -2.64 5.71
CA GLY A 417 22.47 -1.30 6.14
C GLY A 417 21.80 -0.91 7.46
N GLY A 418 22.55 -0.26 8.35
CA GLY A 418 22.00 0.25 9.61
C GLY A 418 21.09 1.45 9.39
N VAL A 419 19.89 1.44 10.01
CA VAL A 419 18.89 2.51 9.88
C VAL A 419 18.97 3.44 11.09
N GLU A 420 19.08 4.75 10.83
CA GLU A 420 19.08 5.82 11.84
C GLU A 420 17.96 6.81 11.54
N LYS A 421 17.09 7.11 12.50
CA LYS A 421 16.13 8.21 12.40
C LYS A 421 16.80 9.50 12.91
N ILE A 422 16.76 10.56 12.10
CA ILE A 422 17.39 11.86 12.40
C ILE A 422 16.35 12.97 12.35
N ARG A 423 16.72 14.13 12.98
CA ARG A 423 15.95 15.37 12.92
C ARG A 423 16.89 16.53 12.60
N PHE A 424 16.41 17.44 11.79
CA PHE A 424 17.17 18.63 11.42
C PHE A 424 16.22 19.80 11.10
N PRO A 425 16.69 21.05 11.25
CA PRO A 425 15.90 22.19 10.84
C PRO A 425 15.94 22.39 9.32
N SER A 426 14.80 22.66 8.71
CA SER A 426 14.71 23.24 7.38
C SER A 426 15.22 24.68 7.38
N ARG A 427 15.28 25.29 6.21
CA ARG A 427 15.77 26.68 6.05
C ARG A 427 15.01 27.72 6.87
N ASP A 428 13.70 27.53 7.05
CA ASP A 428 12.83 28.41 7.84
C ASP A 428 12.76 28.02 9.32
N GLY A 429 13.49 26.98 9.75
CA GLY A 429 13.54 26.47 11.11
C GLY A 429 12.50 25.40 11.41
N THR A 430 11.67 25.00 10.46
CA THR A 430 10.75 23.87 10.62
C THR A 430 11.57 22.60 10.86
N GLU A 431 11.23 21.82 11.91
CA GLU A 431 11.88 20.53 12.18
C GLU A 431 11.40 19.50 11.18
N ILE A 432 12.33 18.84 10.49
CA ILE A 432 12.10 17.76 9.52
C ILE A 432 12.71 16.47 10.07
N GLU A 433 11.99 15.38 9.95
CA GLU A 433 12.51 14.03 10.23
C GLU A 433 12.97 13.36 8.93
N ALA A 434 13.97 12.49 9.06
CA ALA A 434 14.40 11.61 7.99
C ALA A 434 14.89 10.28 8.54
N PHE A 435 14.87 9.25 7.71
CA PHE A 435 15.63 8.03 7.93
C PHE A 435 16.93 8.10 7.13
N VAL A 436 18.00 7.53 7.68
CA VAL A 436 19.30 7.39 7.01
C VAL A 436 19.68 5.93 7.06
N ILE A 437 19.86 5.32 5.89
CA ILE A 437 20.41 3.98 5.80
C ILE A 437 21.90 4.09 5.50
N LYS A 438 22.70 3.52 6.39
CA LYS A 438 24.16 3.48 6.30
C LYS A 438 24.61 2.17 5.65
N PRO A 439 25.59 2.19 4.73
CA PRO A 439 26.04 0.97 4.08
C PRO A 439 26.59 -0.06 5.08
N PRO A 440 26.49 -1.36 4.78
CA PRO A 440 27.19 -2.39 5.56
C PRO A 440 28.69 -2.06 5.74
N GLY A 441 29.17 -2.16 6.98
CA GLY A 441 30.56 -1.79 7.29
C GLY A 441 30.81 -0.27 7.34
N PHE A 442 29.78 0.54 7.53
CA PHE A 442 29.91 2.00 7.67
C PHE A 442 30.92 2.42 8.73
N GLU A 443 31.80 3.35 8.38
CA GLU A 443 32.80 3.97 9.26
C GLU A 443 32.55 5.47 9.38
N GLU A 444 32.40 6.00 10.60
CA GLU A 444 32.13 7.42 10.84
C GLU A 444 33.21 8.37 10.33
N SER A 445 34.45 7.86 10.17
CA SER A 445 35.59 8.64 9.64
C SER A 445 35.60 8.80 8.13
N SER A 446 34.73 8.06 7.43
CA SER A 446 34.69 8.02 5.96
C SER A 446 33.49 8.81 5.42
N ARG A 447 33.65 9.38 4.21
CA ARG A 447 32.56 10.01 3.47
C ARG A 447 32.13 9.12 2.32
N TYR A 448 30.82 8.97 2.19
CA TYR A 448 30.22 8.05 1.24
C TYR A 448 29.51 8.79 0.10
N PRO A 449 29.47 8.21 -1.11
CA PRO A 449 28.51 8.66 -2.12
C PRO A 449 27.11 8.55 -1.49
N THR A 450 26.26 9.55 -1.73
CA THR A 450 25.01 9.70 -0.99
C THR A 450 23.84 9.89 -1.93
N LEU A 451 22.77 9.16 -1.69
CA LEU A 451 21.52 9.26 -2.44
C LEU A 451 20.44 9.88 -1.57
N LEU A 452 19.71 10.81 -2.16
CA LEU A 452 18.48 11.35 -1.63
C LEU A 452 17.32 10.56 -2.22
N SER A 453 16.64 9.75 -1.40
CA SER A 453 15.42 9.03 -1.76
C SER A 453 14.20 9.87 -1.37
N LEU A 454 13.23 9.99 -2.27
CA LEU A 454 12.03 10.81 -2.10
C LEU A 454 10.78 9.93 -2.25
N HIS A 455 9.93 9.91 -1.21
CA HIS A 455 8.71 9.08 -1.20
C HIS A 455 7.60 9.61 -2.10
N GLY A 456 6.66 8.76 -2.45
CA GLY A 456 5.42 9.07 -3.18
C GLY A 456 4.42 9.90 -2.36
N GLY A 457 3.20 9.97 -2.81
CA GLY A 457 2.12 10.69 -2.13
C GLY A 457 1.70 11.99 -2.85
N PRO A 458 1.82 13.19 -2.24
CA PRO A 458 2.69 13.65 -1.15
C PRO A 458 2.29 13.24 0.28
N VAL A 459 1.02 12.93 0.54
CA VAL A 459 0.51 12.65 1.89
C VAL A 459 0.80 11.19 2.27
N GLU A 460 2.07 10.86 2.30
CA GLU A 460 2.67 9.61 2.76
C GLU A 460 3.88 9.92 3.64
N GLN A 461 4.57 8.90 4.15
CA GLN A 461 5.81 9.07 4.89
C GLN A 461 6.75 7.87 4.70
N PHE A 462 8.05 8.11 4.78
CA PHE A 462 8.97 7.05 5.17
C PHE A 462 8.77 6.72 6.64
N ASP A 463 8.78 5.43 6.95
CA ASP A 463 8.53 4.91 8.28
C ASP A 463 9.54 3.81 8.64
N PHE A 464 9.29 3.12 9.76
CA PHE A 464 10.15 2.04 10.24
C PHE A 464 9.93 0.69 9.54
N ARG A 465 9.39 0.67 8.30
CA ARG A 465 9.34 -0.57 7.51
C ARG A 465 10.67 -0.90 6.86
N PHE A 466 10.83 -2.16 6.49
CA PHE A 466 11.91 -2.58 5.60
C PHE A 466 11.66 -2.05 4.18
N THR A 467 12.66 -1.36 3.61
CA THR A 467 12.61 -0.85 2.23
C THR A 467 13.70 -1.52 1.40
N PHE A 468 13.30 -2.34 0.42
CA PHE A 468 14.26 -3.11 -0.37
C PHE A 468 15.19 -2.21 -1.20
N GLU A 469 14.63 -1.21 -1.89
CA GLU A 469 15.38 -0.36 -2.79
C GLU A 469 16.48 0.42 -2.06
N GLU A 470 16.15 1.06 -0.94
CA GLU A 470 17.09 1.84 -0.16
C GLU A 470 18.16 0.95 0.51
N GLN A 471 17.77 -0.24 0.95
CA GLN A 471 18.71 -1.25 1.44
C GLN A 471 19.62 -1.77 0.33
N LEU A 472 19.12 -1.94 -0.90
CA LEU A 472 19.90 -2.29 -2.07
C LEU A 472 20.92 -1.20 -2.42
N MET A 473 20.52 0.07 -2.37
CA MET A 473 21.44 1.20 -2.59
C MET A 473 22.52 1.24 -1.48
N ALA A 474 22.14 1.03 -0.23
CA ALA A 474 23.10 0.95 0.88
C ALA A 474 24.06 -0.24 0.73
N ALA A 475 23.57 -1.41 0.31
CA ALA A 475 24.38 -2.59 0.00
C ALA A 475 25.44 -2.32 -1.08
N ASN A 476 25.15 -1.40 -1.99
CA ASN A 476 26.07 -0.91 -3.01
C ASN A 476 26.95 0.27 -2.55
N GLY A 477 27.03 0.52 -1.24
CA GLY A 477 27.98 1.45 -0.63
C GLY A 477 27.55 2.92 -0.64
N TYR A 478 26.28 3.21 -0.81
CA TYR A 478 25.71 4.53 -0.64
C TYR A 478 25.20 4.76 0.78
N VAL A 479 25.28 5.98 1.26
CA VAL A 479 24.41 6.48 2.34
C VAL A 479 23.11 6.92 1.67
N VAL A 480 21.96 6.45 2.16
CA VAL A 480 20.66 6.83 1.63
C VAL A 480 19.92 7.69 2.65
N VAL A 481 19.49 8.87 2.23
CA VAL A 481 18.76 9.83 3.05
C VAL A 481 17.31 9.90 2.57
N MET A 482 16.39 9.65 3.47
CA MET A 482 14.95 9.45 3.24
C MET A 482 14.16 10.46 4.09
N PRO A 483 14.06 11.74 3.69
CA PRO A 483 13.37 12.77 4.46
C PRO A 483 11.85 12.66 4.31
N ASN A 484 11.12 13.05 5.36
CA ASN A 484 9.69 13.34 5.34
C ASN A 484 9.48 14.86 5.28
N PRO A 485 9.45 15.46 4.08
CA PRO A 485 9.28 16.92 3.92
C PRO A 485 7.86 17.35 4.27
N ARG A 486 7.62 18.67 4.36
CA ARG A 486 6.25 19.18 4.35
C ARG A 486 5.47 18.64 3.16
N GLY A 487 4.21 18.29 3.37
CA GLY A 487 3.41 17.45 2.50
C GLY A 487 3.17 16.06 3.07
N SER A 488 4.17 15.51 3.81
CA SER A 488 4.08 14.15 4.38
C SER A 488 2.98 14.03 5.43
N SER A 489 2.44 12.81 5.55
CA SER A 489 1.53 12.39 6.61
C SER A 489 2.25 12.14 7.94
N GLY A 490 1.52 11.85 9.01
CA GLY A 490 2.09 11.49 10.32
C GLY A 490 2.62 12.67 11.15
N TYR A 491 2.63 13.89 10.64
CA TYR A 491 3.13 15.09 11.32
C TYR A 491 2.05 16.13 11.61
N GLY A 492 0.78 15.81 11.32
CA GLY A 492 -0.37 16.67 11.48
C GLY A 492 -0.78 17.41 10.22
N GLN A 493 -2.07 17.80 10.15
CA GLN A 493 -2.67 18.39 8.96
C GLN A 493 -1.98 19.67 8.47
N ALA A 494 -1.53 20.51 9.40
CA ALA A 494 -0.81 21.73 9.03
C ALA A 494 0.53 21.45 8.35
N PHE A 495 1.19 20.33 8.67
CA PHE A 495 2.41 19.90 8.02
C PHE A 495 2.12 19.35 6.62
N SER A 496 1.10 18.53 6.47
CA SER A 496 0.65 18.04 5.16
C SER A 496 0.23 19.18 4.24
N LEU A 497 -0.56 20.15 4.73
CA LEU A 497 -0.93 21.36 3.99
C LEU A 497 0.23 22.33 3.72
N GLY A 498 1.43 22.06 4.24
CA GLY A 498 2.60 22.92 4.09
C GLY A 498 3.03 23.17 2.64
N ILE A 499 2.56 22.37 1.71
CA ILE A 499 2.83 22.46 0.26
C ILE A 499 1.62 22.89 -0.58
N TRP A 500 0.47 23.13 0.04
CA TRP A 500 -0.75 23.52 -0.66
C TRP A 500 -0.49 24.66 -1.65
N GLN A 501 -0.85 24.46 -2.92
CA GLN A 501 -0.63 25.41 -4.04
C GLN A 501 0.83 25.86 -4.23
N SER A 502 1.80 25.13 -3.65
CA SER A 502 3.21 25.54 -3.62
C SER A 502 4.20 24.37 -3.68
N TRP A 503 3.78 23.30 -4.38
CA TRP A 503 4.64 22.14 -4.64
C TRP A 503 5.99 22.56 -5.21
N GLY A 504 7.04 21.92 -4.76
CA GLY A 504 8.40 22.22 -5.15
C GLY A 504 9.03 23.44 -4.46
N GLU A 505 8.35 24.12 -3.56
CA GLU A 505 8.91 25.25 -2.80
C GLU A 505 9.54 24.80 -1.48
N LYS A 506 8.72 24.62 -0.44
CA LYS A 506 9.19 24.27 0.91
C LYS A 506 9.63 22.82 1.04
N ASP A 507 8.94 21.92 0.40
CA ASP A 507 9.30 20.50 0.28
C ASP A 507 10.72 20.32 -0.28
N THR A 508 11.06 21.06 -1.34
CA THR A 508 12.43 21.05 -1.88
C THR A 508 13.46 21.63 -0.90
N GLU A 509 13.12 22.70 -0.16
CA GLU A 509 14.01 23.26 0.88
C GLU A 509 14.24 22.23 1.99
N ASP A 510 13.20 21.50 2.39
CA ASP A 510 13.23 20.48 3.44
C ASP A 510 14.17 19.32 3.06
N VAL A 511 14.01 18.75 1.85
CA VAL A 511 14.84 17.61 1.43
C VAL A 511 16.30 18.02 1.20
N LEU A 512 16.56 19.22 0.70
CA LEU A 512 17.92 19.73 0.55
C LEU A 512 18.60 19.99 1.90
N ALA A 513 17.84 20.41 2.92
CA ALA A 513 18.36 20.56 4.28
C ALA A 513 18.80 19.21 4.87
N GLY A 514 18.12 18.10 4.53
CA GLY A 514 18.52 16.74 4.90
C GLY A 514 19.90 16.36 4.34
N ILE A 515 20.15 16.67 3.08
CA ILE A 515 21.47 16.46 2.45
C ILE A 515 22.54 17.34 3.14
N ASP A 516 22.24 18.60 3.41
CA ASP A 516 23.18 19.49 4.10
C ASP A 516 23.51 18.98 5.51
N TYR A 517 22.52 18.44 6.22
CA TYR A 517 22.71 17.86 7.53
C TYR A 517 23.67 16.65 7.52
N VAL A 518 23.49 15.68 6.60
CA VAL A 518 24.38 14.51 6.54
C VAL A 518 25.79 14.85 6.03
N ILE A 519 25.94 15.89 5.22
CA ILE A 519 27.25 16.45 4.85
C ILE A 519 27.95 17.04 6.10
N GLN A 520 27.24 17.84 6.90
CA GLN A 520 27.76 18.42 8.15
C GLN A 520 28.13 17.34 9.17
N ARG A 521 27.35 16.23 9.24
CA ARG A 521 27.66 15.06 10.08
C ARG A 521 28.89 14.29 9.59
N GLY A 522 29.37 14.57 8.39
CA GLY A 522 30.54 13.91 7.82
C GLY A 522 30.23 12.56 7.12
N TYR A 523 28.95 12.20 6.95
CA TYR A 523 28.55 10.96 6.31
C TYR A 523 28.62 11.05 4.77
N ALA A 524 28.18 12.19 4.23
CA ALA A 524 28.07 12.40 2.78
C ALA A 524 29.30 13.08 2.18
N ASP A 525 29.65 12.64 0.96
CA ASP A 525 30.60 13.33 0.09
C ASP A 525 29.83 14.34 -0.78
N PRO A 526 30.05 15.66 -0.62
CA PRO A 526 29.30 16.67 -1.36
C PRO A 526 29.53 16.63 -2.88
N GLU A 527 30.60 15.96 -3.34
CA GLU A 527 30.92 15.83 -4.76
C GLU A 527 30.31 14.56 -5.39
N ARG A 528 29.66 13.70 -4.59
CA ARG A 528 29.09 12.43 -5.04
C ARG A 528 27.66 12.26 -4.52
N LEU A 529 26.74 13.14 -4.98
CA LEU A 529 25.34 13.17 -4.61
C LEU A 529 24.46 12.67 -5.76
N GLY A 530 23.47 11.83 -5.48
CA GLY A 530 22.40 11.44 -6.38
C GLY A 530 21.03 11.69 -5.76
N VAL A 531 19.98 11.76 -6.58
CA VAL A 531 18.59 11.93 -6.13
C VAL A 531 17.69 11.02 -6.95
N PHE A 532 16.70 10.42 -6.30
CA PHE A 532 15.71 9.58 -6.97
C PHE A 532 14.36 9.57 -6.23
N GLY A 533 13.32 9.19 -6.96
CA GLY A 533 12.01 8.95 -6.43
C GLY A 533 11.01 8.56 -7.50
N TRP A 534 9.89 8.01 -7.06
CA TRP A 534 8.76 7.57 -7.88
C TRP A 534 7.51 8.37 -7.52
N SER A 535 6.60 8.59 -8.49
CA SER A 535 5.37 9.35 -8.26
C SER A 535 5.67 10.77 -7.75
N TYR A 536 5.07 11.22 -6.65
CA TYR A 536 5.43 12.50 -6.03
C TYR A 536 6.94 12.60 -5.75
N GLY A 537 7.62 11.51 -5.37
CA GLY A 537 9.08 11.49 -5.22
C GLY A 537 9.82 11.80 -6.53
N GLY A 538 9.30 11.33 -7.66
CA GLY A 538 9.79 11.70 -8.99
C GLY A 538 9.51 13.15 -9.34
N ILE A 539 8.33 13.67 -9.00
CA ILE A 539 7.97 15.08 -9.15
C ILE A 539 8.92 15.96 -8.33
N LEU A 540 9.14 15.60 -7.06
CA LEU A 540 10.06 16.34 -6.19
C LEU A 540 11.52 16.24 -6.66
N THR A 541 11.93 15.11 -7.27
CA THR A 541 13.21 14.96 -7.95
C THR A 541 13.35 16.01 -9.07
N ASN A 542 12.30 16.19 -9.90
CA ASN A 542 12.30 17.20 -10.95
C ASN A 542 12.45 18.63 -10.39
N TYR A 543 11.77 18.96 -9.29
CA TYR A 543 11.98 20.26 -8.63
C TYR A 543 13.41 20.43 -8.11
N VAL A 544 13.96 19.41 -7.45
CA VAL A 544 15.33 19.44 -6.92
C VAL A 544 16.33 19.78 -8.02
N ILE A 545 16.31 19.05 -9.14
CA ILE A 545 17.28 19.23 -10.23
C ILE A 545 17.06 20.50 -11.04
N THR A 546 15.89 21.15 -10.95
CA THR A 546 15.69 22.51 -11.52
C THR A 546 16.27 23.61 -10.63
N LYS A 547 16.48 23.35 -9.31
CA LYS A 547 16.90 24.35 -8.33
C LYS A 547 18.37 24.29 -7.96
N THR A 548 19.05 23.15 -8.21
CA THR A 548 20.46 22.97 -7.85
C THR A 548 21.20 22.05 -8.82
N ASP A 549 22.49 22.29 -9.01
CA ASP A 549 23.42 21.50 -9.84
C ASP A 549 24.32 20.55 -9.00
N ARG A 550 24.04 20.40 -7.71
CA ARG A 550 24.84 19.60 -6.77
C ARG A 550 24.81 18.12 -7.09
N PHE A 551 23.69 17.61 -7.61
CA PHE A 551 23.50 16.18 -7.89
C PHE A 551 24.18 15.78 -9.20
N LYS A 552 24.91 14.66 -9.15
CA LYS A 552 25.67 14.12 -10.29
C LYS A 552 24.85 13.15 -11.13
N GLY A 553 23.78 12.60 -10.57
CA GLY A 553 22.81 11.73 -11.24
C GLY A 553 21.45 11.87 -10.61
N ALA A 554 20.39 11.79 -11.41
CA ALA A 554 19.00 11.79 -10.98
C ALA A 554 18.26 10.64 -11.64
N VAL A 555 17.32 10.03 -10.91
CA VAL A 555 16.34 9.08 -11.43
C VAL A 555 14.95 9.58 -11.05
N THR A 556 14.10 9.81 -12.05
CA THR A 556 12.73 10.29 -11.86
C THR A 556 11.77 9.30 -12.50
N GLY A 557 10.98 8.65 -11.66
CA GLY A 557 10.02 7.62 -12.08
C GLY A 557 8.59 8.12 -11.99
N ALA A 558 7.73 7.78 -12.96
CA ALA A 558 6.31 8.09 -13.02
C ALA A 558 6.03 9.51 -12.51
N SER A 559 6.58 10.54 -13.18
CA SER A 559 6.66 11.88 -12.61
C SER A 559 6.03 12.96 -13.49
N GLU A 560 5.30 13.86 -12.87
CA GLU A 560 4.75 15.05 -13.53
C GLU A 560 5.79 16.16 -13.63
N THR A 561 5.74 16.88 -14.76
CA THR A 561 6.61 18.02 -15.01
C THR A 561 5.86 19.25 -15.46
N LEU A 562 4.75 19.06 -16.18
CA LEU A 562 3.90 20.14 -16.72
C LEU A 562 2.44 19.83 -16.34
N TYR A 563 1.99 20.36 -15.22
CA TYR A 563 0.68 20.02 -14.64
C TYR A 563 -0.52 20.22 -15.58
N ILE A 564 -0.50 21.26 -16.40
CA ILE A 564 -1.59 21.48 -17.36
C ILE A 564 -1.69 20.38 -18.42
N ALA A 565 -0.61 19.62 -18.67
CA ALA A 565 -0.63 18.48 -19.59
C ALA A 565 -1.29 17.24 -18.98
N ASN A 566 -1.47 17.22 -17.68
CA ASN A 566 -2.16 16.14 -16.96
C ASN A 566 -3.66 16.39 -16.82
N TYR A 567 -4.10 17.65 -16.77
CA TYR A 567 -5.51 17.95 -16.60
C TYR A 567 -6.38 17.25 -17.64
N GLY A 568 -7.23 16.32 -17.17
CA GLY A 568 -8.04 15.44 -18.00
C GLY A 568 -7.25 14.32 -18.69
N HIS A 569 -5.97 14.11 -18.35
CA HIS A 569 -5.18 12.97 -18.79
C HIS A 569 -4.88 11.98 -17.67
N ASP A 570 -4.71 12.45 -16.46
CA ASP A 570 -4.65 11.66 -15.22
C ASP A 570 -6.04 11.42 -14.59
N GLN A 571 -6.06 10.76 -13.45
CA GLN A 571 -7.27 10.48 -12.66
C GLN A 571 -7.58 11.54 -11.59
N TYR A 572 -6.82 12.64 -11.51
CA TYR A 572 -6.82 13.58 -10.39
C TYR A 572 -7.56 14.90 -10.65
N GLN A 573 -8.46 14.98 -11.64
CA GLN A 573 -9.17 16.23 -11.97
C GLN A 573 -9.83 16.89 -10.74
N ARG A 574 -10.43 16.12 -9.83
CA ARG A 574 -11.04 16.63 -8.58
C ARG A 574 -10.01 17.31 -7.68
N TRP A 575 -8.84 16.68 -7.53
CA TRP A 575 -7.75 17.23 -6.73
C TRP A 575 -7.25 18.55 -7.33
N TRP A 576 -6.90 18.51 -8.61
CA TRP A 576 -6.37 19.68 -9.29
C TRP A 576 -7.33 20.86 -9.27
N GLU A 577 -8.63 20.64 -9.53
CA GLU A 577 -9.64 21.69 -9.52
C GLU A 577 -9.82 22.32 -8.13
N LEU A 578 -9.78 21.53 -7.06
CA LEU A 578 -9.91 22.02 -5.69
C LEU A 578 -8.64 22.75 -5.23
N GLU A 579 -7.45 22.22 -5.51
CA GLU A 579 -6.19 22.82 -5.06
C GLU A 579 -5.75 23.98 -5.96
N LEU A 580 -5.79 23.79 -7.28
CA LEU A 580 -5.22 24.73 -8.24
C LEU A 580 -6.28 25.64 -8.90
N GLY A 581 -7.57 25.26 -8.80
CA GLY A 581 -8.63 25.87 -9.58
C GLY A 581 -8.59 25.45 -11.05
N LEU A 582 -9.57 25.90 -11.82
CA LEU A 582 -9.66 25.55 -13.24
C LEU A 582 -8.48 26.13 -14.04
N PRO A 583 -7.84 25.37 -14.93
CA PRO A 583 -6.64 25.81 -15.65
C PRO A 583 -6.83 27.10 -16.47
N TRP A 584 -8.03 27.32 -17.03
CA TRP A 584 -8.34 28.54 -17.79
C TRP A 584 -8.67 29.76 -16.93
N GLU A 585 -8.92 29.57 -15.63
CA GLU A 585 -9.18 30.64 -14.67
C GLU A 585 -7.94 31.00 -13.85
N ASN A 586 -7.06 30.03 -13.55
CA ASN A 586 -5.91 30.18 -12.67
C ASN A 586 -4.57 29.76 -13.33
N ARG A 587 -4.41 30.11 -14.58
CA ARG A 587 -3.27 29.69 -15.42
C ARG A 587 -1.90 29.98 -14.79
N GLU A 588 -1.75 31.12 -14.13
CA GLU A 588 -0.46 31.53 -13.51
C GLU A 588 0.00 30.55 -12.41
N LEU A 589 -0.95 29.99 -11.64
CA LEU A 589 -0.63 28.99 -10.62
C LEU A 589 -0.15 27.70 -11.27
N TRP A 590 -0.87 27.16 -12.25
CA TRP A 590 -0.52 25.97 -13.00
C TRP A 590 0.86 26.07 -13.66
N GLU A 591 1.19 27.22 -14.23
CA GLU A 591 2.51 27.50 -14.81
C GLU A 591 3.61 27.60 -13.73
N ARG A 592 3.32 28.25 -12.61
CA ARG A 592 4.27 28.48 -11.52
C ARG A 592 4.75 27.20 -10.87
N ILE A 593 3.81 26.26 -10.61
CA ILE A 593 4.12 24.98 -9.97
C ILE A 593 4.69 23.93 -10.93
N SER A 594 4.72 24.18 -12.23
CA SER A 594 5.24 23.23 -13.22
C SER A 594 6.77 23.30 -13.32
N PRO A 595 7.52 22.25 -12.90
CA PRO A 595 9.00 22.27 -13.00
C PRO A 595 9.48 22.36 -14.45
N PHE A 596 8.67 21.93 -15.44
CA PHE A 596 8.97 22.05 -16.86
C PHE A 596 9.30 23.49 -17.31
N ASN A 597 8.67 24.48 -16.70
CA ASN A 597 8.93 25.90 -17.01
C ASN A 597 10.32 26.40 -16.56
N ASN A 598 11.11 25.52 -15.93
CA ASN A 598 12.49 25.75 -15.54
C ASN A 598 13.43 24.65 -16.09
N VAL A 599 13.00 23.88 -17.07
CA VAL A 599 13.72 22.70 -17.59
C VAL A 599 15.11 23.04 -18.14
N GLU A 600 15.32 24.27 -18.62
CA GLU A 600 16.61 24.75 -19.14
C GLU A 600 17.69 24.82 -18.04
N LYS A 601 17.30 24.89 -16.76
CA LYS A 601 18.21 24.92 -15.61
C LYS A 601 18.76 23.53 -15.28
N ILE A 602 18.10 22.46 -15.72
CA ILE A 602 18.53 21.09 -15.44
C ILE A 602 19.85 20.81 -16.17
N VAL A 603 20.88 20.49 -15.41
CA VAL A 603 22.20 20.07 -15.90
C VAL A 603 22.55 18.64 -15.49
N THR A 604 21.86 18.11 -14.50
CA THR A 604 22.07 16.78 -13.93
C THR A 604 21.74 15.71 -14.96
N PRO A 605 22.61 14.71 -15.20
CA PRO A 605 22.27 13.50 -15.94
C PRO A 605 21.01 12.84 -15.35
N THR A 606 19.96 12.67 -16.15
CA THR A 606 18.65 12.25 -15.67
C THR A 606 18.15 10.99 -16.40
N LEU A 607 17.89 9.92 -15.64
CA LEU A 607 17.14 8.75 -16.07
C LEU A 607 15.66 8.99 -15.78
N ILE A 608 14.81 8.77 -16.77
CA ILE A 608 13.36 8.98 -16.70
C ILE A 608 12.69 7.63 -16.97
N MET A 609 11.73 7.23 -16.13
CA MET A 609 11.07 5.94 -16.25
C MET A 609 9.57 6.06 -15.99
N GLY A 610 8.76 5.15 -16.56
CA GLY A 610 7.33 5.09 -16.28
C GLY A 610 6.62 3.98 -17.04
N GLY A 611 5.43 3.60 -16.58
CA GLY A 611 4.53 2.67 -17.25
C GLY A 611 3.91 3.30 -18.49
N GLU A 612 3.73 2.51 -19.56
CA GLU A 612 3.15 2.99 -20.83
C GLU A 612 1.70 3.42 -20.67
N ILE A 613 0.94 2.69 -19.83
CA ILE A 613 -0.48 2.91 -19.60
C ILE A 613 -0.76 3.44 -18.19
N ASP A 614 0.16 4.16 -17.59
CA ASP A 614 -0.01 4.87 -16.33
C ASP A 614 -1.09 5.96 -16.47
N TRP A 615 -2.24 5.79 -15.77
CA TRP A 615 -3.31 6.77 -15.71
C TRP A 615 -3.30 7.59 -14.41
N ASN A 616 -2.42 7.24 -13.49
CA ASN A 616 -2.16 7.98 -12.26
C ASN A 616 -1.23 9.16 -12.55
N VAL A 617 -0.03 8.89 -13.08
CA VAL A 617 0.95 9.90 -13.52
C VAL A 617 1.36 9.60 -14.96
N PRO A 618 0.59 10.08 -15.95
CA PRO A 618 0.71 9.64 -17.32
C PRO A 618 2.08 9.85 -17.95
N ILE A 619 2.51 8.88 -18.74
CA ILE A 619 3.82 8.81 -19.40
C ILE A 619 4.15 10.04 -20.27
N ASN A 620 3.15 10.77 -20.75
CA ASN A 620 3.33 11.97 -21.56
C ASN A 620 4.23 13.02 -20.90
N ASN A 621 4.21 13.14 -19.56
CA ASN A 621 5.08 14.07 -18.82
C ASN A 621 6.55 13.62 -18.81
N SER A 622 6.79 12.32 -18.71
CA SER A 622 8.11 11.73 -18.87
C SER A 622 8.67 11.95 -20.29
N GLU A 623 7.83 11.81 -21.31
CA GLU A 623 8.18 12.10 -22.72
C GLU A 623 8.49 13.58 -22.95
N LEU A 624 7.70 14.49 -22.36
CA LEU A 624 7.95 15.94 -22.42
C LEU A 624 9.30 16.30 -21.82
N LEU A 625 9.60 15.79 -20.61
CA LEU A 625 10.88 16.03 -19.94
C LEU A 625 12.04 15.50 -20.76
N TYR A 626 11.96 14.24 -21.23
CA TYR A 626 12.97 13.63 -22.07
C TYR A 626 13.23 14.44 -23.33
N GLN A 627 12.18 14.80 -24.09
CA GLN A 627 12.31 15.57 -25.33
C GLN A 627 13.01 16.93 -25.08
N ALA A 628 12.63 17.63 -23.99
CA ALA A 628 13.22 18.91 -23.62
C ALA A 628 14.72 18.75 -23.28
N LEU A 629 15.07 17.80 -22.41
CA LEU A 629 16.47 17.56 -22.00
C LEU A 629 17.34 17.16 -23.19
N ARG A 630 16.83 16.30 -24.08
CA ARG A 630 17.54 15.93 -25.33
C ARG A 630 17.77 17.13 -26.23
N ARG A 631 16.76 18.01 -26.36
CA ARG A 631 16.89 19.22 -27.18
C ARG A 631 17.89 20.21 -26.60
N LEU A 632 17.99 20.28 -25.29
CA LEU A 632 18.98 21.08 -24.57
C LEU A 632 20.39 20.46 -24.56
N GLY A 633 20.59 19.28 -25.17
CA GLY A 633 21.87 18.57 -25.21
C GLY A 633 22.26 17.96 -23.87
N ARG A 634 21.32 17.71 -22.98
CA ARG A 634 21.57 17.11 -21.68
C ARG A 634 21.67 15.59 -21.77
N THR A 635 22.43 15.00 -20.88
CA THR A 635 22.50 13.53 -20.74
C THR A 635 21.20 13.03 -20.12
N THR A 636 20.44 12.22 -20.86
CA THR A 636 19.17 11.64 -20.40
C THR A 636 18.83 10.38 -21.16
N GLN A 637 18.10 9.48 -20.50
CA GLN A 637 17.43 8.32 -21.07
C GLN A 637 15.96 8.33 -20.64
N LEU A 638 15.08 7.80 -21.48
CA LEU A 638 13.70 7.48 -21.16
C LEU A 638 13.52 5.96 -21.29
N VAL A 639 12.93 5.36 -20.27
CA VAL A 639 12.53 3.96 -20.25
C VAL A 639 11.02 3.90 -20.06
N VAL A 640 10.34 3.30 -21.03
CA VAL A 640 8.89 3.08 -21.00
C VAL A 640 8.66 1.59 -20.84
N TYR A 641 7.93 1.19 -19.81
CA TYR A 641 7.59 -0.20 -19.54
C TYR A 641 6.26 -0.54 -20.19
N PRO A 642 6.27 -1.41 -21.23
CA PRO A 642 5.05 -1.74 -21.97
C PRO A 642 4.00 -2.39 -21.08
N ASP A 643 2.73 -2.02 -21.28
CA ASP A 643 1.57 -2.56 -20.57
C ASP A 643 1.61 -2.40 -19.04
N GLU A 644 2.53 -1.58 -18.49
CA GLU A 644 2.61 -1.27 -17.06
C GLU A 644 1.84 0.01 -16.72
N TYR A 645 1.18 -0.05 -15.57
CA TYR A 645 0.47 1.06 -14.96
C TYR A 645 1.42 1.94 -14.11
N HIS A 646 0.88 2.59 -13.06
CA HIS A 646 1.67 3.45 -12.19
C HIS A 646 2.77 2.71 -11.42
N GLU A 647 2.47 1.51 -10.93
CA GLU A 647 3.47 0.63 -10.34
C GLU A 647 3.93 -0.39 -11.38
N ILE A 648 5.24 -0.59 -11.44
CA ILE A 648 5.81 -1.63 -12.28
C ILE A 648 5.60 -2.96 -11.56
N SER A 649 4.81 -3.84 -12.16
CA SER A 649 4.31 -5.07 -11.53
C SER A 649 5.02 -6.34 -12.00
N ARG A 650 5.45 -6.40 -13.27
CA ARG A 650 6.11 -7.58 -13.83
C ARG A 650 7.51 -7.76 -13.27
N PRO A 651 7.84 -8.93 -12.72
CA PRO A 651 9.14 -9.22 -12.11
C PRO A 651 10.35 -8.89 -12.97
N ILE A 652 10.30 -9.19 -14.29
CA ILE A 652 11.40 -8.84 -15.20
C ILE A 652 11.61 -7.32 -15.30
N PHE A 653 10.55 -6.52 -15.22
CA PHE A 653 10.65 -5.06 -15.27
C PHE A 653 11.08 -4.49 -13.92
N ILE A 654 10.62 -5.03 -12.80
CA ILE A 654 11.11 -4.66 -11.46
C ILE A 654 12.62 -4.86 -11.38
N LYS A 655 13.12 -6.00 -11.88
CA LYS A 655 14.55 -6.25 -11.97
C LYS A 655 15.28 -5.21 -12.80
N ASP A 656 14.72 -4.85 -13.97
CA ASP A 656 15.31 -3.85 -14.86
C ASP A 656 15.34 -2.46 -14.21
N VAL A 657 14.27 -2.05 -13.50
CA VAL A 657 14.21 -0.79 -12.73
C VAL A 657 15.38 -0.71 -11.75
N TYR A 658 15.53 -1.69 -10.87
CA TYR A 658 16.58 -1.67 -9.84
C TYR A 658 17.98 -1.74 -10.45
N GLN A 659 18.18 -2.53 -11.50
CA GLN A 659 19.48 -2.61 -12.17
C GLN A 659 19.84 -1.27 -12.83
N ARG A 660 18.89 -0.60 -13.49
CA ARG A 660 19.11 0.73 -14.09
C ARG A 660 19.41 1.79 -13.05
N HIS A 661 18.76 1.77 -11.90
CA HIS A 661 19.08 2.67 -10.78
C HIS A 661 20.55 2.49 -10.35
N LEU A 662 20.99 1.24 -10.12
CA LEU A 662 22.36 0.94 -9.74
C LEU A 662 23.38 1.39 -10.81
N ASP A 663 23.14 1.06 -12.07
CA ASP A 663 24.05 1.39 -13.17
C ASP A 663 24.14 2.92 -13.37
N TRP A 664 23.01 3.62 -13.27
CA TRP A 664 22.98 5.08 -13.41
C TRP A 664 23.79 5.77 -12.31
N PHE A 665 23.59 5.38 -11.07
CA PHE A 665 24.32 5.96 -9.95
C PHE A 665 25.78 5.51 -9.88
N ALA A 666 26.12 4.28 -10.25
CA ALA A 666 27.51 3.84 -10.39
C ALA A 666 28.27 4.71 -11.39
N LYS A 667 27.68 4.95 -12.55
CA LYS A 667 28.27 5.77 -13.61
C LYS A 667 28.41 7.25 -13.23
N TYR A 668 27.34 7.89 -12.77
CA TYR A 668 27.29 9.34 -12.61
C TYR A 668 27.64 9.83 -11.22
N VAL A 669 27.32 9.07 -10.18
CA VAL A 669 27.60 9.48 -8.77
C VAL A 669 28.93 8.95 -8.29
N LYS A 670 29.27 7.68 -8.59
CA LYS A 670 30.57 7.11 -8.23
C LYS A 670 31.65 7.38 -9.28
N GLY A 671 31.28 7.64 -10.54
CA GLY A 671 32.21 7.84 -11.65
C GLY A 671 32.85 6.54 -12.15
N GLU A 672 32.16 5.41 -11.97
CA GLU A 672 32.58 4.11 -12.47
C GLU A 672 32.45 4.10 -14.01
N LYS A 673 33.39 3.44 -14.69
CA LYS A 673 33.33 3.29 -16.16
C LYS A 673 32.51 2.06 -16.47
N GLU A 674 31.72 2.16 -17.52
CA GLU A 674 31.12 0.96 -18.12
C GLU A 674 32.25 0.03 -18.61
N ASP A 675 32.25 -1.24 -18.19
CA ASP A 675 33.17 -2.25 -18.65
C ASP A 675 32.90 -2.69 -20.11
#